data_d8384f5fee84a1cc9ceb279f679851e0
#
_entry.id   d8384f5fee84a1cc9ceb279f679851e0
#
_cell.length_a   1.000
_cell.length_b   1.000
_cell.length_c   1.000
_cell.angle_alpha   90.00
_cell.angle_beta   90.00
_cell.angle_gamma   90.00
#
_symmetry.space_group_name_H-M   'P 1'
#
loop_
_entity.id
_entity.type
_entity.pdbx_description
1 polymer ?
#
loop_
_entity_poly.entity_id
_entity_poly.type
_entity_poly.pdbx_seq_one_letter_code
_entity_poly.pdbx_strand_id
1 'polypeptide(L)'
;MDFNKLTLKSQEAVSAAQELARRSGNPEIYPEHLLLALLDQELPRALAGDAETLRAKAEAELRGRPSVSGTAVQPQVSAALASALDRAFDEAKKLGDDFVSVEHLLLALDVVPRGELMDRLKQVRGSQRVSSQDPEGTYKALEKYGRDLTALAEQGKLDPVIGRDDEIRRVMQVLSRRTKNNPVLIGEPGVGKTAIAEGLAQRIVAGDVPEGLKGKRVWGLDIGALLAGAKYRGEFEERLKAVLNEIKAAEGQLIVFIDELHTIVGAGASEGAVDAANMLKPMLARGELRAIGATTLDEYRKYIEKDAALERRFQPIMVGEPTVADTVAILRGLKERYEAHHGVRIRDAALVAAAVLSDRYISDRFLPDKAIDLVDESASRLRMEIDSSPLELDEADRRVRQLEIELAAMAKEKKEVKAPVERELAEAKAERDELAARWAKEKEALDRVKEITQRIDELSGEAERAERAGELERVAQIRYGELPALEKERDERAEAEAGREPMVKEEVDEDDIAAVVARWTGIPVDRLLEGETEKLIHMEERLHERVIGQHEAVEAVANALRRARSGLQDPNRPIGSFVFLGPTGVGKTELARALAEFMFDDERAMVRLDMTEYQERHTVARLIGAPPGYVGYEEGGQLTEAVRRRPYCVILLDEIEKAHAEVFDVLLQILDDGRLTDGQGRTVDFRNTVVIMTSNLRSAGQLREFFRPEFLNRIDEIIEFKQLTREQIAEIVELQLARLRQRLAEREISLELTDAAKEIVVETGWDPSFGARPLKRAIQRLIENPLAQHLLEGDFTEGDTVLVDAQNGEIVLTKAKAKKAAKTER
;
A
#
# COMPACT_ATOMS: atom_id res chain seq x y z
N MET A 1 -1.52 46.06 -36.59
CA MET A 1 -1.09 44.94 -35.80
C MET A 1 -2.19 43.89 -35.78
N ASP A 2 -1.83 42.65 -36.13
CA ASP A 2 -2.80 41.54 -36.04
C ASP A 2 -2.48 40.75 -34.76
N PHE A 3 -3.20 41.04 -33.67
CA PHE A 3 -3.04 40.36 -32.37
C PHE A 3 -3.26 38.86 -32.45
N ASN A 4 -3.99 38.38 -33.47
CA ASN A 4 -4.22 36.95 -33.68
C ASN A 4 -2.94 36.21 -34.14
N LYS A 5 -1.91 36.91 -34.55
CA LYS A 5 -0.59 36.36 -34.92
C LYS A 5 0.41 36.34 -33.74
N LEU A 6 0.03 36.80 -32.60
CA LEU A 6 0.84 36.66 -31.38
C LEU A 6 0.53 35.32 -30.69
N THR A 7 1.56 34.69 -30.10
CA THR A 7 1.34 33.54 -29.23
C THR A 7 0.64 33.96 -27.95
N LEU A 8 0.03 33.03 -27.23
CA LEU A 8 -0.68 33.33 -25.99
C LEU A 8 0.24 34.03 -24.96
N LYS A 9 1.46 33.58 -24.82
CA LYS A 9 2.48 34.21 -23.95
C LYS A 9 2.87 35.59 -24.38
N SER A 10 2.98 35.83 -25.69
CA SER A 10 3.22 37.16 -26.25
C SER A 10 2.05 38.10 -25.98
N GLN A 11 0.81 37.62 -26.10
CA GLN A 11 -0.39 38.39 -25.77
C GLN A 11 -0.45 38.73 -24.28
N GLU A 12 -0.13 37.77 -23.39
CA GLU A 12 -0.02 37.97 -21.95
C GLU A 12 1.03 39.03 -21.62
N ALA A 13 2.24 38.98 -22.25
CA ALA A 13 3.30 39.96 -22.05
C ALA A 13 2.87 41.37 -22.44
N VAL A 14 2.22 41.53 -23.61
CA VAL A 14 1.72 42.84 -24.07
C VAL A 14 0.63 43.38 -23.12
N SER A 15 -0.29 42.51 -22.66
CA SER A 15 -1.33 42.90 -21.71
C SER A 15 -0.73 43.29 -20.34
N ALA A 16 0.26 42.54 -19.85
CA ALA A 16 0.97 42.87 -18.62
C ALA A 16 1.75 44.19 -18.73
N ALA A 17 2.38 44.45 -19.88
CA ALA A 17 3.05 45.73 -20.14
C ALA A 17 2.09 46.92 -20.09
N GLN A 18 0.88 46.76 -20.60
CA GLN A 18 -0.17 47.78 -20.51
C GLN A 18 -0.62 48.00 -19.05
N GLU A 19 -0.77 46.94 -18.27
CA GLU A 19 -1.10 47.07 -16.86
C GLU A 19 0.02 47.73 -16.04
N LEU A 20 1.28 47.37 -16.33
CA LEU A 20 2.43 48.02 -15.71
C LEU A 20 2.48 49.54 -16.01
N ALA A 21 2.27 49.96 -17.27
CA ALA A 21 2.20 51.36 -17.65
C ALA A 21 1.09 52.08 -16.92
N ARG A 22 -0.07 51.47 -16.77
CA ARG A 22 -1.21 52.00 -16.02
C ARG A 22 -0.86 52.21 -14.54
N ARG A 23 -0.24 51.20 -13.89
CA ARG A 23 0.16 51.27 -12.48
C ARG A 23 1.22 52.31 -12.21
N SER A 24 2.14 52.47 -13.15
CA SER A 24 3.21 53.46 -13.08
C SER A 24 2.75 54.88 -13.43
N GLY A 25 1.51 55.06 -13.87
CA GLY A 25 0.96 56.37 -14.26
C GLY A 25 1.54 56.94 -15.55
N ASN A 26 2.12 56.07 -16.39
CA ASN A 26 2.68 56.49 -17.65
C ASN A 26 1.59 56.66 -18.72
N PRO A 27 1.60 57.77 -19.50
CA PRO A 27 0.61 58.02 -20.57
C PRO A 27 0.80 57.10 -21.78
N GLU A 28 2.00 56.53 -21.92
CA GLU A 28 2.36 55.63 -23.02
C GLU A 28 2.95 54.32 -22.48
N ILE A 29 2.75 53.23 -23.25
CA ILE A 29 3.40 51.96 -23.05
C ILE A 29 4.75 52.00 -23.75
N TYR A 30 5.82 51.97 -22.98
CA TYR A 30 7.19 52.00 -23.48
C TYR A 30 7.77 50.59 -23.68
N PRO A 31 8.86 50.42 -24.47
CA PRO A 31 9.53 49.12 -24.63
C PRO A 31 9.97 48.51 -23.31
N GLU A 32 10.34 49.34 -22.32
CA GLU A 32 10.76 48.94 -20.99
C GLU A 32 9.64 48.24 -20.21
N HIS A 33 8.36 48.65 -20.38
CA HIS A 33 7.21 47.93 -19.79
C HIS A 33 7.08 46.54 -20.38
N LEU A 34 7.25 46.38 -21.69
CA LEU A 34 7.22 45.08 -22.35
C LEU A 34 8.39 44.18 -21.90
N LEU A 35 9.59 44.78 -21.75
CA LEU A 35 10.74 44.06 -21.25
C LEU A 35 10.51 43.51 -19.83
N LEU A 36 9.98 44.30 -18.92
CA LEU A 36 9.67 43.90 -17.55
C LEU A 36 8.63 42.76 -17.56
N ALA A 37 7.57 42.90 -18.37
CA ALA A 37 6.53 41.86 -18.52
C ALA A 37 7.09 40.58 -19.13
N LEU A 38 8.04 40.62 -20.04
CA LEU A 38 8.72 39.44 -20.56
C LEU A 38 9.63 38.80 -19.51
N LEU A 39 10.39 39.58 -18.74
CA LEU A 39 11.28 39.09 -17.69
C LEU A 39 10.53 38.45 -16.51
N ASP A 40 9.23 38.69 -16.38
CA ASP A 40 8.37 37.98 -15.42
C ASP A 40 7.99 36.58 -15.88
N GLN A 41 8.15 36.25 -17.18
CA GLN A 41 7.94 34.94 -17.75
C GLN A 41 9.23 34.11 -17.75
N GLU A 42 9.13 32.82 -17.56
CA GLU A 42 10.26 31.91 -17.39
C GLU A 42 11.17 31.83 -18.61
N LEU A 43 10.60 31.64 -19.80
CA LEU A 43 11.37 31.50 -21.05
C LEU A 43 12.16 32.77 -21.42
N PRO A 44 11.55 33.97 -21.49
CA PRO A 44 12.30 35.20 -21.76
C PRO A 44 13.36 35.49 -20.69
N ARG A 45 13.10 35.20 -19.43
CA ARG A 45 14.09 35.32 -18.34
C ARG A 45 15.31 34.43 -18.57
N ALA A 46 15.09 33.14 -18.96
CA ALA A 46 16.17 32.21 -19.28
C ALA A 46 16.98 32.66 -20.54
N LEU A 47 16.30 33.16 -21.55
CA LEU A 47 16.93 33.67 -22.78
C LEU A 47 17.73 34.97 -22.55
N ALA A 48 17.28 35.83 -21.67
CA ALA A 48 17.94 37.08 -21.33
C ALA A 48 19.30 36.87 -20.64
N GLY A 49 19.48 35.82 -19.85
CA GLY A 49 20.70 35.49 -19.10
C GLY A 49 20.84 36.32 -17.83
N ASP A 50 21.25 37.55 -17.91
CA ASP A 50 21.33 38.48 -16.77
C ASP A 50 20.04 39.31 -16.63
N ALA A 51 18.97 38.60 -16.23
CA ALA A 51 17.65 39.20 -16.12
C ALA A 51 17.55 40.28 -15.04
N GLU A 52 18.31 40.16 -13.96
CA GLU A 52 18.28 41.15 -12.85
C GLU A 52 18.90 42.52 -13.27
N THR A 53 20.01 42.47 -13.97
CA THR A 53 20.60 43.71 -14.49
C THR A 53 19.72 44.38 -15.53
N LEU A 54 19.10 43.58 -16.43
CA LEU A 54 18.16 44.11 -17.42
C LEU A 54 16.90 44.69 -16.76
N ARG A 55 16.38 44.08 -15.72
CA ARG A 55 15.26 44.56 -14.92
C ARG A 55 15.59 45.90 -14.27
N ALA A 56 16.73 45.95 -13.56
CA ALA A 56 17.17 47.19 -12.88
C ALA A 56 17.34 48.36 -13.87
N LYS A 57 17.85 48.09 -15.07
CA LYS A 57 18.02 49.06 -16.16
C LYS A 57 16.69 49.57 -16.67
N ALA A 58 15.75 48.68 -16.97
CA ALA A 58 14.42 49.04 -17.44
C ALA A 58 13.64 49.87 -16.39
N GLU A 59 13.72 49.50 -15.12
CA GLU A 59 13.12 50.24 -14.03
C GLU A 59 13.74 51.64 -13.87
N ALA A 60 15.05 51.78 -14.01
CA ALA A 60 15.72 53.07 -13.95
C ALA A 60 15.30 53.98 -15.10
N GLU A 61 15.17 53.47 -16.31
CA GLU A 61 14.68 54.21 -17.47
C GLU A 61 13.22 54.64 -17.32
N LEU A 62 12.37 53.74 -16.79
CA LEU A 62 10.97 54.08 -16.51
C LEU A 62 10.79 55.18 -15.47
N ARG A 63 11.66 55.28 -14.46
CA ARG A 63 11.63 56.35 -13.46
C ARG A 63 11.91 57.75 -14.11
N GLY A 64 12.58 57.78 -15.27
CA GLY A 64 12.81 59.01 -16.05
C GLY A 64 11.69 59.37 -17.00
N ARG A 65 10.70 58.50 -17.19
CA ARG A 65 9.57 58.74 -18.11
C ARG A 65 8.49 59.61 -17.49
N PRO A 66 7.72 60.39 -18.29
CA PRO A 66 6.60 61.22 -17.82
C PRO A 66 5.55 60.34 -17.07
N SER A 67 5.12 60.79 -15.90
CA SER A 67 4.02 60.19 -15.13
C SER A 67 2.92 61.22 -14.88
N VAL A 68 1.67 60.80 -14.97
CA VAL A 68 0.47 61.66 -14.74
C VAL A 68 -0.22 61.12 -13.49
N SER A 69 -0.34 61.98 -12.48
CA SER A 69 -1.11 61.73 -11.27
C SER A 69 -2.55 62.22 -11.48
N GLY A 70 -3.48 61.28 -11.62
CA GLY A 70 -4.92 61.54 -11.74
C GLY A 70 -5.67 60.41 -12.45
N THR A 71 -7.01 60.37 -12.24
CA THR A 71 -7.93 59.31 -12.68
C THR A 71 -7.70 58.79 -14.09
N ALA A 72 -7.54 57.41 -14.20
CA ALA A 72 -7.75 56.55 -15.35
C ALA A 72 -7.20 57.03 -16.70
N VAL A 73 -5.90 57.19 -16.82
CA VAL A 73 -5.23 57.29 -18.15
C VAL A 73 -5.22 55.89 -18.75
N GLN A 74 -5.81 55.72 -19.97
CA GLN A 74 -5.55 54.52 -20.77
C GLN A 74 -4.23 54.76 -21.52
N PRO A 75 -3.17 54.04 -21.20
CA PRO A 75 -1.85 54.23 -21.84
C PRO A 75 -1.94 53.87 -23.31
N GLN A 76 -1.44 54.74 -24.18
CA GLN A 76 -1.30 54.48 -25.65
C GLN A 76 0.02 53.83 -25.97
N VAL A 77 0.09 53.06 -27.03
CA VAL A 77 1.35 52.44 -27.47
C VAL A 77 2.30 53.50 -27.95
N SER A 78 3.51 53.64 -27.41
CA SER A 78 4.51 54.57 -27.84
C SER A 78 5.02 54.23 -29.25
N ALA A 79 5.51 55.22 -30.00
CA ALA A 79 6.09 55.02 -31.34
C ALA A 79 7.27 54.04 -31.28
N ALA A 80 8.06 54.07 -30.22
CA ALA A 80 9.18 53.16 -29.99
C ALA A 80 8.71 51.69 -29.80
N LEU A 81 7.67 51.46 -28.99
CA LEU A 81 7.10 50.12 -28.81
C LEU A 81 6.43 49.62 -30.09
N ALA A 82 5.68 50.48 -30.81
CA ALA A 82 5.09 50.10 -32.08
C ALA A 82 6.16 49.64 -33.09
N SER A 83 7.26 50.37 -33.21
CA SER A 83 8.41 49.98 -34.05
C SER A 83 9.07 48.66 -33.58
N ALA A 84 9.18 48.44 -32.28
CA ALA A 84 9.71 47.19 -31.75
C ALA A 84 8.79 46.00 -32.09
N LEU A 85 7.50 46.15 -31.96
CA LEU A 85 6.53 45.14 -32.32
C LEU A 85 6.53 44.80 -33.82
N ASP A 86 6.65 45.84 -34.70
CA ASP A 86 6.78 45.60 -36.15
C ASP A 86 8.08 44.83 -36.46
N ARG A 87 9.21 45.16 -35.80
CA ARG A 87 10.45 44.36 -35.92
C ARG A 87 10.26 42.92 -35.46
N ALA A 88 9.47 42.66 -34.42
CA ALA A 88 9.19 41.29 -33.99
C ALA A 88 8.47 40.45 -35.05
N PHE A 89 7.54 41.05 -35.79
CA PHE A 89 6.92 40.39 -36.96
C PHE A 89 7.92 40.08 -38.07
N ASP A 90 8.88 40.98 -38.29
CA ASP A 90 9.95 40.74 -39.29
C ASP A 90 10.93 39.65 -38.83
N GLU A 91 11.27 39.59 -37.54
CA GLU A 91 12.09 38.52 -36.99
C GLU A 91 11.39 37.14 -37.10
N ALA A 92 10.09 37.07 -36.80
CA ALA A 92 9.32 35.84 -37.00
C ALA A 92 9.37 35.36 -38.44
N LYS A 93 9.18 36.27 -39.44
CA LYS A 93 9.32 35.95 -40.86
C LYS A 93 10.71 35.46 -41.25
N LYS A 94 11.77 36.07 -40.70
CA LYS A 94 13.15 35.67 -40.96
C LYS A 94 13.47 34.28 -40.43
N LEU A 95 12.86 33.89 -39.31
CA LEU A 95 12.98 32.56 -38.70
C LEU A 95 12.05 31.55 -39.34
N GLY A 96 11.13 31.98 -40.22
CA GLY A 96 10.16 31.11 -40.89
C GLY A 96 9.00 30.66 -39.98
N ASP A 97 8.67 31.50 -39.00
CA ASP A 97 7.62 31.22 -38.02
C ASP A 97 6.29 31.87 -38.43
N ASP A 98 5.19 31.20 -38.11
CA ASP A 98 3.84 31.63 -38.46
C ASP A 98 3.25 32.61 -37.43
N PHE A 99 3.72 32.53 -36.19
CA PHE A 99 3.31 33.39 -35.06
C PHE A 99 4.51 34.09 -34.44
N VAL A 100 4.23 35.24 -33.83
CA VAL A 100 5.23 36.02 -33.08
C VAL A 100 5.19 35.58 -31.62
N SER A 101 6.24 34.89 -31.16
CA SER A 101 6.43 34.40 -29.80
C SER A 101 7.30 35.36 -28.96
N VAL A 102 7.47 35.07 -27.70
CA VAL A 102 8.18 35.91 -26.72
C VAL A 102 9.65 36.15 -27.10
N GLU A 103 10.29 35.15 -27.73
CA GLU A 103 11.68 35.31 -28.24
C GLU A 103 11.78 36.34 -29.36
N HIS A 104 10.79 36.46 -30.25
CA HIS A 104 10.75 37.48 -31.29
C HIS A 104 10.59 38.88 -30.69
N LEU A 105 9.79 39.01 -29.63
CA LEU A 105 9.65 40.25 -28.88
C LEU A 105 10.97 40.62 -28.20
N LEU A 106 11.67 39.65 -27.62
CA LEU A 106 12.96 39.90 -26.97
C LEU A 106 14.05 40.31 -27.99
N LEU A 107 14.09 39.61 -29.14
CA LEU A 107 14.98 39.98 -30.26
C LEU A 107 14.71 41.41 -30.78
N ALA A 108 13.46 41.78 -30.88
CA ALA A 108 13.05 43.08 -31.38
C ALA A 108 13.35 44.23 -30.40
N LEU A 109 13.41 43.94 -29.10
CA LEU A 109 13.80 44.93 -28.07
C LEU A 109 15.29 45.25 -28.09
N ASP A 110 16.13 44.40 -28.68
CA ASP A 110 17.58 44.54 -28.84
C ASP A 110 18.34 44.83 -27.52
N VAL A 111 17.87 44.17 -26.44
CA VAL A 111 18.41 44.32 -25.08
C VAL A 111 19.51 43.30 -24.76
N VAL A 112 19.61 42.26 -25.58
CA VAL A 112 20.64 41.20 -25.49
C VAL A 112 21.31 41.10 -26.86
N PRO A 113 22.64 40.88 -26.93
CA PRO A 113 23.32 40.68 -28.19
C PRO A 113 22.70 39.54 -28.99
N ARG A 114 22.34 39.83 -30.26
CA ARG A 114 21.60 38.88 -31.14
C ARG A 114 22.27 37.49 -31.20
N GLY A 115 23.59 37.43 -31.27
CA GLY A 115 24.34 36.16 -31.33
C GLY A 115 24.08 35.29 -30.09
N GLU A 116 24.22 35.87 -28.92
CA GLU A 116 24.01 35.17 -27.64
C GLU A 116 22.56 34.71 -27.47
N LEU A 117 21.59 35.56 -27.81
CA LEU A 117 20.19 35.23 -27.75
C LEU A 117 19.82 34.06 -28.69
N MET A 118 20.37 34.10 -29.91
CA MET A 118 20.18 33.05 -30.93
C MET A 118 20.81 31.71 -30.51
N ASP A 119 21.97 31.76 -29.84
CA ASP A 119 22.62 30.53 -29.35
C ASP A 119 21.83 29.92 -28.18
N ARG A 120 21.36 30.74 -27.24
CA ARG A 120 20.44 30.28 -26.16
C ARG A 120 19.11 29.78 -26.73
N LEU A 121 18.54 30.46 -27.72
CA LEU A 121 17.31 30.05 -28.39
C LEU A 121 17.46 28.70 -29.07
N LYS A 122 18.60 28.42 -29.72
CA LYS A 122 18.89 27.10 -30.28
C LYS A 122 18.95 26.00 -29.23
N GLN A 123 19.47 26.29 -28.03
CA GLN A 123 19.51 25.33 -26.93
C GLN A 123 18.10 25.01 -26.41
N VAL A 124 17.20 25.99 -26.40
CA VAL A 124 15.82 25.81 -25.84
C VAL A 124 14.86 25.30 -26.91
N ARG A 125 14.90 25.82 -28.12
CA ARG A 125 13.94 25.57 -29.19
C ARG A 125 14.43 24.52 -30.21
N GLY A 126 15.76 24.32 -30.33
CA GLY A 126 16.33 23.49 -31.39
C GLY A 126 15.99 24.01 -32.77
N SER A 127 15.48 23.12 -33.65
CA SER A 127 15.06 23.46 -35.02
C SER A 127 13.52 23.62 -35.16
N GLN A 128 12.77 23.68 -34.05
CA GLN A 128 11.29 23.76 -34.05
C GLN A 128 10.87 25.15 -34.58
N ARG A 129 9.73 25.16 -35.32
CA ARG A 129 9.09 26.40 -35.81
C ARG A 129 7.85 26.71 -34.95
N VAL A 130 7.59 28.01 -34.81
CA VAL A 130 6.39 28.51 -34.12
C VAL A 130 5.20 28.42 -35.08
N SER A 131 4.54 27.30 -35.08
CA SER A 131 3.39 27.01 -35.96
C SER A 131 2.03 27.00 -35.25
N SER A 132 2.02 27.20 -33.94
CA SER A 132 0.80 27.23 -33.10
C SER A 132 0.76 28.50 -32.24
N GLN A 133 -0.39 28.78 -31.62
CA GLN A 133 -0.52 29.91 -30.69
C GLN A 133 0.07 29.64 -29.30
N ASP A 134 0.41 28.38 -28.95
CA ASP A 134 1.08 28.00 -27.69
C ASP A 134 2.33 27.14 -27.98
N PRO A 135 3.37 27.70 -28.62
CA PRO A 135 4.60 26.96 -28.91
C PRO A 135 5.48 26.78 -27.68
N GLU A 136 5.43 27.75 -26.74
CA GLU A 136 6.25 27.72 -25.52
C GLU A 136 5.87 26.54 -24.61
N GLY A 137 4.61 26.08 -24.67
CA GLY A 137 4.16 24.86 -23.98
C GLY A 137 4.81 23.58 -24.50
N THR A 138 5.38 23.61 -25.73
CA THR A 138 5.98 22.44 -26.38
C THR A 138 7.53 22.42 -26.32
N TYR A 139 8.17 23.49 -25.85
CA TYR A 139 9.62 23.56 -25.71
C TYR A 139 10.08 22.72 -24.52
N LYS A 140 11.18 21.98 -24.68
CA LYS A 140 11.71 21.06 -23.66
C LYS A 140 10.64 20.05 -23.16
N ALA A 141 9.84 19.54 -24.09
CA ALA A 141 8.74 18.65 -23.75
C ALA A 141 9.22 17.38 -23.03
N LEU A 142 10.40 16.85 -23.38
CA LEU A 142 11.01 15.73 -22.67
C LEU A 142 11.33 16.06 -21.21
N GLU A 143 11.91 17.23 -20.91
CA GLU A 143 12.21 17.66 -19.53
C GLU A 143 10.92 17.89 -18.73
N LYS A 144 9.86 18.36 -19.39
CA LYS A 144 8.57 18.66 -18.76
C LYS A 144 7.70 17.42 -18.48
N TYR A 145 7.73 16.44 -19.38
CA TYR A 145 6.85 15.27 -19.34
C TYR A 145 7.62 13.95 -19.18
N GLY A 146 8.88 14.00 -18.80
CA GLY A 146 9.69 12.83 -18.57
C GLY A 146 10.79 13.06 -17.53
N ARG A 147 11.42 11.96 -17.14
CA ARG A 147 12.54 11.95 -16.19
C ARG A 147 13.74 11.31 -16.87
N ASP A 148 14.90 11.96 -16.83
CA ASP A 148 16.14 11.39 -17.31
C ASP A 148 16.72 10.42 -16.27
N LEU A 149 16.46 9.13 -16.46
CA LEU A 149 16.94 8.06 -15.56
C LEU A 149 18.47 7.97 -15.58
N THR A 150 19.11 8.26 -16.74
CA THR A 150 20.58 8.24 -16.83
C THR A 150 21.19 9.37 -16.03
N ALA A 151 20.64 10.60 -16.10
CA ALA A 151 21.10 11.71 -15.27
C ALA A 151 20.86 11.47 -13.77
N LEU A 152 19.75 10.82 -13.40
CA LEU A 152 19.50 10.41 -12.00
C LEU A 152 20.51 9.34 -11.53
N ALA A 153 20.86 8.40 -12.41
CA ALA A 153 21.91 7.40 -12.14
C ALA A 153 23.29 8.04 -11.96
N GLU A 154 23.64 9.06 -12.80
CA GLU A 154 24.86 9.83 -12.67
C GLU A 154 24.93 10.59 -11.33
N GLN A 155 23.78 11.08 -10.85
CA GLN A 155 23.65 11.76 -9.56
C GLN A 155 23.59 10.81 -8.36
N GLY A 156 23.53 9.48 -8.56
CA GLY A 156 23.38 8.49 -7.49
C GLY A 156 21.99 8.49 -6.82
N LYS A 157 20.97 9.05 -7.49
CA LYS A 157 19.61 9.19 -6.95
C LYS A 157 18.70 8.00 -7.21
N LEU A 158 19.12 7.04 -8.04
CA LEU A 158 18.38 5.81 -8.27
C LEU A 158 18.72 4.75 -7.23
N ASP A 159 17.73 3.97 -6.85
CA ASP A 159 17.91 2.85 -5.95
C ASP A 159 18.77 1.74 -6.59
N PRO A 160 19.54 0.99 -5.79
CA PRO A 160 20.31 -0.13 -6.31
C PRO A 160 19.36 -1.22 -6.81
N VAL A 161 19.59 -1.71 -8.03
CA VAL A 161 18.76 -2.77 -8.61
C VAL A 161 19.43 -4.12 -8.36
N ILE A 162 18.74 -4.97 -7.61
CA ILE A 162 19.25 -6.27 -7.15
C ILE A 162 18.35 -7.38 -7.69
N GLY A 163 18.94 -8.50 -8.14
CA GLY A 163 18.21 -9.70 -8.53
C GLY A 163 17.48 -9.60 -9.87
N ARG A 164 17.81 -8.61 -10.72
CA ARG A 164 17.21 -8.41 -12.06
C ARG A 164 18.23 -8.46 -13.21
N ASP A 165 19.37 -9.07 -12.97
CA ASP A 165 20.48 -9.12 -13.95
C ASP A 165 20.10 -9.80 -15.26
N ASP A 166 19.35 -10.89 -15.20
CA ASP A 166 18.96 -11.65 -16.39
C ASP A 166 17.95 -10.89 -17.25
N GLU A 167 16.96 -10.22 -16.61
CA GLU A 167 16.00 -9.39 -17.31
C GLU A 167 16.68 -8.18 -17.94
N ILE A 168 17.60 -7.49 -17.24
CA ILE A 168 18.37 -6.36 -17.78
C ILE A 168 19.22 -6.82 -18.95
N ARG A 169 19.93 -7.96 -18.84
CA ARG A 169 20.68 -8.55 -19.97
C ARG A 169 19.77 -8.85 -21.15
N ARG A 170 18.57 -9.38 -20.89
CA ARG A 170 17.60 -9.66 -21.94
C ARG A 170 17.10 -8.38 -22.62
N VAL A 171 16.85 -7.32 -21.86
CA VAL A 171 16.50 -5.99 -22.38
C VAL A 171 17.62 -5.47 -23.29
N MET A 172 18.88 -5.50 -22.85
CA MET A 172 20.03 -5.10 -23.64
C MET A 172 20.16 -5.92 -24.94
N GLN A 173 19.96 -7.24 -24.90
CA GLN A 173 19.95 -8.12 -26.08
C GLN A 173 18.85 -7.71 -27.07
N VAL A 174 17.64 -7.44 -26.59
CA VAL A 174 16.51 -7.03 -27.43
C VAL A 174 16.77 -5.68 -28.07
N LEU A 175 17.21 -4.67 -27.30
CA LEU A 175 17.54 -3.34 -27.80
C LEU A 175 18.66 -3.35 -28.87
N SER A 176 19.54 -4.35 -28.84
CA SER A 176 20.63 -4.52 -29.84
C SER A 176 20.20 -5.26 -31.10
N ARG A 177 18.97 -5.74 -31.19
CA ARG A 177 18.45 -6.47 -32.37
C ARG A 177 18.18 -5.52 -33.54
N ARG A 178 18.17 -6.07 -34.73
CA ARG A 178 17.82 -5.34 -35.97
C ARG A 178 16.30 -5.19 -36.14
N THR A 179 15.51 -6.14 -35.63
CA THR A 179 14.05 -6.16 -35.69
C THR A 179 13.50 -6.63 -34.36
N LYS A 180 12.26 -6.26 -34.02
CA LYS A 180 11.66 -6.50 -32.70
C LYS A 180 12.60 -6.03 -31.57
N ASN A 181 13.11 -4.82 -31.74
CA ASN A 181 14.15 -4.23 -30.88
C ASN A 181 13.58 -3.35 -29.77
N ASN A 182 12.29 -3.42 -29.52
CA ASN A 182 11.63 -2.74 -28.40
C ASN A 182 11.15 -3.80 -27.41
N PRO A 183 11.78 -3.94 -26.23
CA PRO A 183 11.32 -4.87 -25.20
C PRO A 183 10.04 -4.36 -24.56
N VAL A 184 9.14 -5.29 -24.18
CA VAL A 184 8.02 -5.02 -23.30
C VAL A 184 8.17 -5.91 -22.08
N LEU A 185 8.30 -5.32 -20.91
CA LEU A 185 8.33 -5.97 -19.61
C LEU A 185 6.91 -6.33 -19.22
N ILE A 186 6.65 -7.62 -19.09
CA ILE A 186 5.33 -8.16 -18.77
C ILE A 186 5.39 -8.82 -17.40
N GLY A 187 4.57 -8.37 -16.47
CA GLY A 187 4.51 -8.92 -15.12
C GLY A 187 3.45 -8.24 -14.30
N GLU A 188 3.15 -8.81 -13.16
CA GLU A 188 2.18 -8.28 -12.22
C GLU A 188 2.61 -6.91 -11.66
N PRO A 189 1.67 -6.09 -11.13
CA PRO A 189 2.01 -4.84 -10.47
C PRO A 189 2.96 -5.09 -9.28
N GLY A 190 3.93 -4.19 -9.06
CA GLY A 190 4.83 -4.29 -7.90
C GLY A 190 5.98 -5.30 -8.02
N VAL A 191 6.12 -6.07 -9.13
CA VAL A 191 7.25 -7.01 -9.30
C VAL A 191 8.58 -6.34 -9.67
N GLY A 192 8.64 -5.02 -9.81
CA GLY A 192 9.88 -4.28 -10.10
C GLY A 192 10.18 -4.08 -11.58
N LYS A 193 9.17 -3.94 -12.45
CA LYS A 193 9.36 -3.65 -13.89
C LYS A 193 10.13 -2.35 -14.13
N THR A 194 9.81 -1.30 -13.40
CA THR A 194 10.47 0.03 -13.49
C THR A 194 11.93 -0.06 -13.08
N ALA A 195 12.26 -0.83 -12.05
CA ALA A 195 13.63 -1.04 -11.60
C ALA A 195 14.55 -1.62 -12.70
N ILE A 196 14.03 -2.42 -13.62
CA ILE A 196 14.80 -2.95 -14.75
C ILE A 196 15.26 -1.82 -15.69
N ALA A 197 14.43 -0.81 -15.92
CA ALA A 197 14.79 0.35 -16.73
C ALA A 197 15.81 1.24 -16.00
N GLU A 198 15.68 1.39 -14.69
CA GLU A 198 16.62 2.10 -13.83
C GLU A 198 17.98 1.38 -13.76
N GLY A 199 17.96 0.04 -13.61
CA GLY A 199 19.18 -0.76 -13.65
C GLY A 199 19.90 -0.71 -15.00
N LEU A 200 19.15 -0.64 -16.12
CA LEU A 200 19.75 -0.37 -17.42
C LEU A 200 20.43 0.98 -17.47
N ALA A 201 19.81 2.04 -16.93
CA ALA A 201 20.39 3.37 -16.86
C ALA A 201 21.69 3.37 -16.03
N GLN A 202 21.71 2.71 -14.88
CA GLN A 202 22.90 2.54 -14.04
C GLN A 202 24.04 1.82 -14.80
N ARG A 203 23.73 0.73 -15.52
CA ARG A 203 24.73 0.02 -16.31
C ARG A 203 25.26 0.83 -17.50
N ILE A 204 24.41 1.66 -18.13
CA ILE A 204 24.88 2.59 -19.18
C ILE A 204 25.88 3.58 -18.60
N VAL A 205 25.60 4.17 -17.43
CA VAL A 205 26.51 5.10 -16.74
C VAL A 205 27.82 4.42 -16.34
N ALA A 206 27.73 3.18 -15.82
CA ALA A 206 28.90 2.38 -15.47
C ALA A 206 29.70 1.87 -16.68
N GLY A 207 29.17 2.02 -17.92
CA GLY A 207 29.80 1.50 -19.13
C GLY A 207 29.67 -0.01 -19.30
N ASP A 208 28.92 -0.71 -18.45
CA ASP A 208 28.69 -2.16 -18.49
C ASP A 208 27.56 -2.53 -19.46
N VAL A 209 27.68 -2.07 -20.69
CA VAL A 209 26.70 -2.29 -21.77
C VAL A 209 27.42 -2.54 -23.10
N PRO A 210 26.77 -3.25 -24.06
CA PRO A 210 27.28 -3.38 -25.42
C PRO A 210 27.57 -2.02 -26.08
N GLU A 211 28.57 -1.97 -26.98
CA GLU A 211 29.00 -0.75 -27.71
C GLU A 211 27.83 0.06 -28.30
N GLY A 212 26.80 -0.63 -28.82
CA GLY A 212 25.63 0.03 -29.42
C GLY A 212 24.71 0.75 -28.42
N LEU A 213 24.93 0.56 -27.11
CA LEU A 213 24.17 1.20 -26.01
C LEU A 213 25.03 2.19 -25.22
N LYS A 214 26.34 2.22 -25.41
CA LYS A 214 27.21 3.19 -24.73
C LYS A 214 26.86 4.63 -25.13
N GLY A 215 26.83 5.51 -24.15
CA GLY A 215 26.51 6.92 -24.33
C GLY A 215 25.06 7.24 -24.67
N LYS A 216 24.16 6.24 -24.64
CA LYS A 216 22.72 6.47 -24.77
C LYS A 216 22.13 6.93 -23.44
N ARG A 217 21.01 7.64 -23.52
CA ARG A 217 20.25 8.10 -22.35
C ARG A 217 18.90 7.40 -22.28
N VAL A 218 18.50 7.01 -21.08
CA VAL A 218 17.20 6.40 -20.80
C VAL A 218 16.30 7.47 -20.19
N TRP A 219 15.14 7.69 -20.82
CA TRP A 219 14.13 8.65 -20.37
C TRP A 219 12.84 7.91 -20.00
N GLY A 220 12.38 8.06 -18.76
CA GLY A 220 11.07 7.62 -18.33
C GLY A 220 10.03 8.65 -18.73
N LEU A 221 9.03 8.25 -19.53
CA LEU A 221 7.94 9.11 -19.96
C LEU A 221 6.79 9.05 -18.93
N ASP A 222 6.38 10.20 -18.43
CA ASP A 222 5.25 10.36 -17.53
C ASP A 222 3.95 10.62 -18.31
N ILE A 223 3.16 9.56 -18.51
CA ILE A 223 1.90 9.64 -19.23
C ILE A 223 0.86 10.42 -18.42
N GLY A 224 0.89 10.33 -17.09
CA GLY A 224 0.03 11.09 -16.20
C GLY A 224 0.24 12.59 -16.35
N ALA A 225 1.49 13.05 -16.40
CA ALA A 225 1.83 14.45 -16.62
C ALA A 225 1.41 14.96 -18.01
N LEU A 226 1.48 14.10 -19.03
CA LEU A 226 0.99 14.44 -20.38
C LEU A 226 -0.53 14.66 -20.42
N LEU A 227 -1.29 13.87 -19.63
CA LEU A 227 -2.75 13.94 -19.55
C LEU A 227 -3.23 15.04 -18.59
N ALA A 228 -2.46 15.32 -17.53
CA ALA A 228 -2.84 16.26 -16.49
C ALA A 228 -3.06 17.68 -17.07
N GLY A 229 -4.23 18.27 -16.77
CA GLY A 229 -4.59 19.63 -17.20
C GLY A 229 -4.91 19.78 -18.69
N ALA A 230 -4.90 18.73 -19.49
CA ALA A 230 -5.38 18.78 -20.88
C ALA A 230 -6.92 18.84 -20.88
N LYS A 231 -7.47 20.03 -21.14
CA LYS A 231 -8.93 20.25 -21.20
C LYS A 231 -9.56 19.69 -22.47
N TYR A 232 -8.79 19.60 -23.54
CA TYR A 232 -9.22 19.14 -24.85
C TYR A 232 -8.27 18.09 -25.41
N ARG A 233 -8.82 17.18 -26.19
CA ARG A 233 -8.09 16.10 -26.88
C ARG A 233 -6.86 16.59 -27.64
N GLY A 234 -6.96 17.72 -28.35
CA GLY A 234 -5.87 18.29 -29.14
C GLY A 234 -4.62 18.66 -28.32
N GLU A 235 -4.80 19.08 -27.05
CA GLU A 235 -3.67 19.47 -26.19
C GLU A 235 -2.77 18.30 -25.83
N PHE A 236 -3.33 17.14 -25.52
CA PHE A 236 -2.56 15.92 -25.28
C PHE A 236 -1.81 15.46 -26.54
N GLU A 237 -2.50 15.48 -27.69
CA GLU A 237 -1.89 15.11 -28.98
C GLU A 237 -0.73 16.03 -29.33
N GLU A 238 -0.85 17.34 -29.08
CA GLU A 238 0.23 18.32 -29.30
C GLU A 238 1.42 18.10 -28.37
N ARG A 239 1.19 17.86 -27.08
CA ARG A 239 2.22 17.55 -26.10
C ARG A 239 2.99 16.27 -26.46
N LEU A 240 2.27 15.18 -26.74
CA LEU A 240 2.87 13.91 -27.17
C LEU A 240 3.66 14.08 -28.47
N LYS A 241 3.14 14.82 -29.44
CA LYS A 241 3.83 15.12 -30.70
C LYS A 241 5.11 15.93 -30.47
N ALA A 242 5.11 16.89 -29.55
CA ALA A 242 6.30 17.64 -29.15
C ALA A 242 7.39 16.72 -28.59
N VAL A 243 7.02 15.85 -27.62
CA VAL A 243 7.94 14.84 -27.04
C VAL A 243 8.50 13.92 -28.14
N LEU A 244 7.64 13.40 -29.03
CA LEU A 244 8.08 12.51 -30.12
C LEU A 244 9.00 13.21 -31.11
N ASN A 245 8.82 14.51 -31.38
CA ASN A 245 9.69 15.29 -32.25
C ASN A 245 11.08 15.51 -31.61
N GLU A 246 11.17 15.74 -30.32
CA GLU A 246 12.44 15.83 -29.59
C GLU A 246 13.18 14.48 -29.58
N ILE A 247 12.47 13.37 -29.35
CA ILE A 247 13.05 12.02 -29.44
C ILE A 247 13.61 11.76 -30.83
N LYS A 248 12.88 12.14 -31.86
CA LYS A 248 13.31 11.99 -33.25
C LYS A 248 14.56 12.85 -33.54
N ALA A 249 14.60 14.08 -33.02
CA ALA A 249 15.75 14.98 -33.22
C ALA A 249 17.03 14.47 -32.54
N ALA A 250 16.90 13.63 -31.51
CA ALA A 250 18.04 12.99 -30.85
C ALA A 250 18.65 11.82 -31.63
N GLU A 251 18.22 11.53 -32.86
CA GLU A 251 18.80 10.55 -33.80
C GLU A 251 19.13 9.18 -33.18
N GLY A 252 18.24 8.66 -32.32
CA GLY A 252 18.39 7.36 -31.69
C GLY A 252 19.38 7.30 -30.51
N GLN A 253 19.81 8.44 -29.98
CA GLN A 253 20.57 8.51 -28.72
C GLN A 253 19.72 8.27 -27.50
N LEU A 254 18.39 8.40 -27.62
CA LEU A 254 17.45 8.22 -26.54
C LEU A 254 16.79 6.84 -26.58
N ILE A 255 16.62 6.27 -25.40
CA ILE A 255 15.78 5.09 -25.15
C ILE A 255 14.65 5.56 -24.23
N VAL A 256 13.41 5.38 -24.65
CA VAL A 256 12.25 5.85 -23.89
C VAL A 256 11.65 4.69 -23.10
N PHE A 257 11.58 4.83 -21.81
CA PHE A 257 10.82 3.90 -20.95
C PHE A 257 9.39 4.43 -20.82
N ILE A 258 8.43 3.57 -21.10
CA ILE A 258 6.99 3.87 -21.05
C ILE A 258 6.37 2.87 -20.07
N ASP A 259 6.10 3.36 -18.86
CA ASP A 259 5.34 2.56 -17.91
C ASP A 259 3.86 2.56 -18.32
N GLU A 260 3.14 1.51 -17.95
CA GLU A 260 1.75 1.32 -18.35
C GLU A 260 1.52 1.56 -19.86
N LEU A 261 2.34 0.95 -20.71
CA LEU A 261 2.31 1.10 -22.17
C LEU A 261 0.88 0.96 -22.74
N HIS A 262 0.03 0.16 -22.10
CA HIS A 262 -1.36 -0.04 -22.50
C HIS A 262 -2.21 1.24 -22.45
N THR A 263 -1.85 2.22 -21.62
CA THR A 263 -2.58 3.51 -21.52
C THR A 263 -2.48 4.31 -22.79
N ILE A 264 -1.35 4.24 -23.49
CA ILE A 264 -1.13 4.92 -24.77
C ILE A 264 -1.79 4.13 -25.91
N VAL A 265 -1.75 2.79 -25.86
CA VAL A 265 -2.22 1.92 -26.94
C VAL A 265 -3.72 1.65 -26.82
N GLY A 266 -4.26 1.58 -25.58
CA GLY A 266 -5.66 1.24 -25.30
C GLY A 266 -6.64 2.41 -25.31
N ALA A 267 -6.15 3.62 -25.32
CA ALA A 267 -6.97 4.85 -25.24
C ALA A 267 -7.94 5.06 -26.42
N GLY A 268 -7.92 4.20 -27.47
CA GLY A 268 -8.79 4.26 -28.64
C GLY A 268 -10.11 3.47 -28.57
N ALA A 269 -10.40 2.74 -27.49
CA ALA A 269 -11.53 1.81 -27.44
C ALA A 269 -12.85 2.41 -26.94
N SER A 270 -12.86 3.61 -26.35
CA SER A 270 -14.09 4.36 -26.01
C SER A 270 -14.30 5.51 -26.97
N GLU A 271 -15.54 5.78 -27.36
CA GLU A 271 -15.92 6.92 -28.22
C GLU A 271 -15.34 8.22 -27.65
N GLY A 272 -14.27 8.73 -28.25
CA GLY A 272 -13.57 9.97 -27.86
C GLY A 272 -12.16 9.81 -27.29
N ALA A 273 -11.62 8.61 -27.16
CA ALA A 273 -10.27 8.39 -26.65
C ALA A 273 -9.19 8.64 -27.72
N VAL A 274 -8.03 9.11 -27.26
CA VAL A 274 -6.89 9.51 -28.11
C VAL A 274 -6.23 8.29 -28.72
N ASP A 275 -6.07 8.27 -30.04
CA ASP A 275 -5.30 7.22 -30.72
C ASP A 275 -3.81 7.59 -30.77
N ALA A 276 -3.18 7.67 -29.59
CA ALA A 276 -1.74 7.89 -29.45
C ALA A 276 -0.91 6.77 -30.09
N ALA A 277 -1.46 5.57 -30.17
CA ALA A 277 -0.85 4.45 -30.87
C ALA A 277 -0.54 4.77 -32.33
N ASN A 278 -1.42 5.50 -33.02
CA ASN A 278 -1.20 5.90 -34.42
C ASN A 278 -0.04 6.87 -34.62
N MET A 279 0.33 7.62 -33.59
CA MET A 279 1.53 8.47 -33.61
C MET A 279 2.81 7.67 -33.40
N LEU A 280 2.79 6.66 -32.49
CA LEU A 280 3.94 5.83 -32.18
C LEU A 280 4.26 4.79 -33.27
N LYS A 281 3.25 4.17 -33.86
CA LYS A 281 3.41 3.12 -34.88
C LYS A 281 4.35 3.49 -36.02
N PRO A 282 4.25 4.66 -36.65
CA PRO A 282 5.17 5.06 -37.73
C PRO A 282 6.63 5.20 -37.27
N MET A 283 6.85 5.74 -36.06
CA MET A 283 8.19 5.95 -35.53
C MET A 283 8.85 4.63 -35.12
N LEU A 284 8.10 3.72 -34.49
CA LEU A 284 8.53 2.35 -34.18
C LEU A 284 8.83 1.56 -35.50
N ALA A 285 8.01 1.78 -36.53
CA ALA A 285 8.20 1.14 -37.83
C ALA A 285 9.48 1.57 -38.53
N ARG A 286 9.85 2.85 -38.47
CA ARG A 286 11.06 3.42 -39.07
C ARG A 286 12.31 3.27 -38.17
N GLY A 287 12.15 2.81 -36.92
CA GLY A 287 13.24 2.73 -35.94
C GLY A 287 13.69 4.09 -35.40
N GLU A 288 12.85 5.13 -35.55
CA GLU A 288 13.09 6.48 -35.05
C GLU A 288 12.87 6.55 -33.53
N LEU A 289 12.04 5.65 -32.99
CA LEU A 289 11.78 5.48 -31.57
C LEU A 289 12.31 4.13 -31.08
N ARG A 290 13.14 4.16 -30.03
CA ARG A 290 13.53 2.99 -29.26
C ARG A 290 12.80 3.06 -27.90
N ALA A 291 11.96 2.08 -27.62
CA ALA A 291 11.13 2.07 -26.45
C ALA A 291 11.29 0.79 -25.63
N ILE A 292 11.25 0.94 -24.32
CA ILE A 292 11.04 -0.13 -23.34
C ILE A 292 9.64 0.08 -22.79
N GLY A 293 8.72 -0.84 -23.01
CA GLY A 293 7.37 -0.76 -22.42
C GLY A 293 7.29 -1.60 -21.15
N ALA A 294 6.41 -1.23 -20.23
CA ALA A 294 6.01 -2.07 -19.11
C ALA A 294 4.48 -2.18 -19.08
N THR A 295 3.96 -3.37 -18.78
CA THR A 295 2.51 -3.63 -18.71
C THR A 295 2.23 -4.96 -17.99
N THR A 296 0.97 -5.28 -17.71
CA THR A 296 0.57 -6.61 -17.23
C THR A 296 0.33 -7.57 -18.38
N LEU A 297 0.23 -8.89 -18.10
CA LEU A 297 0.01 -9.91 -19.12
C LEU A 297 -1.36 -9.72 -19.82
N ASP A 298 -2.39 -9.42 -19.04
CA ASP A 298 -3.74 -9.28 -19.57
C ASP A 298 -3.87 -8.04 -20.48
N GLU A 299 -3.25 -6.93 -20.09
CA GLU A 299 -3.19 -5.71 -20.89
C GLU A 299 -2.36 -5.88 -22.14
N TYR A 300 -1.23 -6.60 -22.06
CA TYR A 300 -0.44 -6.97 -23.23
C TYR A 300 -1.26 -7.73 -24.24
N ARG A 301 -1.96 -8.79 -23.81
CA ARG A 301 -2.85 -9.60 -24.66
C ARG A 301 -4.00 -8.79 -25.26
N LYS A 302 -4.59 -7.90 -24.46
CA LYS A 302 -5.75 -7.11 -24.85
C LYS A 302 -5.42 -6.01 -25.87
N TYR A 303 -4.27 -5.33 -25.70
CA TYR A 303 -3.97 -4.10 -26.43
C TYR A 303 -2.79 -4.21 -27.40
N ILE A 304 -1.77 -5.00 -27.12
CA ILE A 304 -0.54 -5.06 -27.90
C ILE A 304 -0.53 -6.27 -28.83
N GLU A 305 -0.82 -7.45 -28.31
CA GLU A 305 -0.80 -8.71 -29.08
C GLU A 305 -1.87 -8.72 -30.19
N LYS A 306 -3.02 -8.09 -29.98
CA LYS A 306 -4.08 -7.96 -30.98
C LYS A 306 -3.75 -7.00 -32.12
N ASP A 307 -2.80 -6.11 -31.94
CA ASP A 307 -2.35 -5.17 -32.96
C ASP A 307 -1.12 -5.69 -33.70
N ALA A 308 -1.32 -6.21 -34.89
CA ALA A 308 -0.27 -6.84 -35.72
C ALA A 308 0.91 -5.89 -36.04
N ALA A 309 0.71 -4.56 -35.98
CA ALA A 309 1.78 -3.59 -36.21
C ALA A 309 2.68 -3.45 -34.97
N LEU A 310 2.11 -3.50 -33.77
CA LEU A 310 2.83 -3.42 -32.50
C LEU A 310 3.48 -4.78 -32.17
N GLU A 311 2.76 -5.89 -32.31
CA GLU A 311 3.26 -7.24 -32.05
C GLU A 311 4.57 -7.55 -32.82
N ARG A 312 4.69 -7.06 -34.05
CA ARG A 312 5.90 -7.23 -34.90
C ARG A 312 7.06 -6.34 -34.48
N ARG A 313 6.86 -5.37 -33.59
CA ARG A 313 7.86 -4.38 -33.15
C ARG A 313 8.31 -4.58 -31.70
N PHE A 314 7.43 -5.09 -30.90
CA PHE A 314 7.70 -5.36 -29.49
C PHE A 314 8.11 -6.83 -29.26
N GLN A 315 9.03 -7.01 -28.31
CA GLN A 315 9.47 -8.34 -27.86
C GLN A 315 9.09 -8.49 -26.38
N PRO A 316 8.19 -9.42 -26.04
CA PRO A 316 7.83 -9.66 -24.65
C PRO A 316 9.01 -10.23 -23.85
N ILE A 317 9.17 -9.73 -22.62
CA ILE A 317 10.08 -10.21 -21.60
C ILE A 317 9.24 -10.38 -20.33
N MET A 318 9.14 -11.64 -19.87
CA MET A 318 8.42 -11.93 -18.63
C MET A 318 9.25 -11.51 -17.43
N VAL A 319 8.61 -10.81 -16.51
CA VAL A 319 9.17 -10.37 -15.22
C VAL A 319 8.35 -11.06 -14.12
N GLY A 320 8.92 -12.10 -13.54
CA GLY A 320 8.29 -12.84 -12.46
C GLY A 320 8.42 -12.15 -11.11
N GLU A 321 7.59 -12.58 -10.16
CA GLU A 321 7.74 -12.24 -8.75
C GLU A 321 9.08 -12.82 -8.23
N PRO A 322 9.90 -12.04 -7.51
CA PRO A 322 11.12 -12.53 -6.91
C PRO A 322 10.82 -13.50 -5.75
N THR A 323 11.76 -14.39 -5.45
CA THR A 323 11.64 -15.27 -4.29
C THR A 323 11.78 -14.47 -2.98
N VAL A 324 11.36 -15.06 -1.86
CA VAL A 324 11.58 -14.47 -0.53
C VAL A 324 13.07 -14.17 -0.30
N ALA A 325 13.96 -15.07 -0.70
CA ALA A 325 15.41 -14.87 -0.57
C ALA A 325 15.91 -13.68 -1.39
N ASP A 326 15.46 -13.55 -2.64
CA ASP A 326 15.80 -12.40 -3.49
C ASP A 326 15.24 -11.11 -2.91
N THR A 327 14.03 -11.16 -2.37
CA THR A 327 13.38 -10.01 -1.71
C THR A 327 14.16 -9.55 -0.49
N VAL A 328 14.64 -10.46 0.35
CA VAL A 328 15.51 -10.11 1.49
C VAL A 328 16.79 -9.42 1.00
N ALA A 329 17.40 -9.90 -0.10
CA ALA A 329 18.57 -9.26 -0.67
C ALA A 329 18.26 -7.84 -1.19
N ILE A 330 17.10 -7.65 -1.82
CA ILE A 330 16.63 -6.33 -2.27
C ILE A 330 16.44 -5.39 -1.07
N LEU A 331 15.74 -5.85 -0.02
CA LEU A 331 15.50 -5.05 1.18
C LEU A 331 16.80 -4.66 1.89
N ARG A 332 17.79 -5.57 1.94
CA ARG A 332 19.12 -5.26 2.47
C ARG A 332 19.84 -4.17 1.68
N GLY A 333 19.69 -4.19 0.36
CA GLY A 333 20.26 -3.15 -0.51
C GLY A 333 19.59 -1.79 -0.38
N LEU A 334 18.31 -1.76 0.01
CA LEU A 334 17.54 -0.53 0.23
C LEU A 334 17.64 -0.01 1.68
N LYS A 335 18.10 -0.85 2.62
CA LYS A 335 18.10 -0.58 4.06
C LYS A 335 18.69 0.79 4.42
N GLU A 336 19.90 1.09 3.97
CA GLU A 336 20.61 2.33 4.33
C GLU A 336 19.84 3.58 3.89
N ARG A 337 19.18 3.53 2.74
CA ARG A 337 18.36 4.64 2.22
C ARG A 337 17.09 4.86 3.04
N TYR A 338 16.42 3.78 3.46
CA TYR A 338 15.24 3.88 4.31
C TYR A 338 15.63 4.36 5.72
N GLU A 339 16.75 3.88 6.26
CA GLU A 339 17.30 4.38 7.53
C GLU A 339 17.64 5.87 7.46
N ALA A 340 18.27 6.33 6.38
CA ALA A 340 18.58 7.74 6.18
C ALA A 340 17.32 8.60 5.99
N HIS A 341 16.31 8.09 5.25
CA HIS A 341 15.06 8.82 5.00
C HIS A 341 14.24 9.02 6.27
N HIS A 342 14.00 7.93 7.01
CA HIS A 342 13.17 7.97 8.22
C HIS A 342 13.95 8.38 9.47
N GLY A 343 15.28 8.24 9.46
CA GLY A 343 16.14 8.52 10.61
C GLY A 343 15.97 7.52 11.74
N VAL A 344 15.66 6.27 11.42
CA VAL A 344 15.52 5.13 12.36
C VAL A 344 16.36 3.96 11.87
N ARG A 345 16.79 3.09 12.78
CA ARG A 345 17.51 1.86 12.43
C ARG A 345 16.51 0.76 12.05
N ILE A 346 16.93 -0.12 11.13
CA ILE A 346 16.14 -1.27 10.72
C ILE A 346 16.97 -2.54 10.96
N ARG A 347 16.47 -3.43 11.81
CA ARG A 347 17.15 -4.71 12.07
C ARG A 347 17.04 -5.64 10.86
N ASP A 348 18.05 -6.48 10.67
CA ASP A 348 18.02 -7.50 9.61
C ASP A 348 16.85 -8.48 9.80
N ALA A 349 16.52 -8.81 11.06
CA ALA A 349 15.35 -9.62 11.38
C ALA A 349 14.04 -9.00 10.87
N ALA A 350 13.89 -7.67 10.93
CA ALA A 350 12.74 -6.96 10.38
C ALA A 350 12.63 -7.10 8.85
N LEU A 351 13.76 -7.04 8.14
CA LEU A 351 13.79 -7.23 6.67
C LEU A 351 13.39 -8.66 6.29
N VAL A 352 13.90 -9.64 7.03
CA VAL A 352 13.51 -11.04 6.84
C VAL A 352 12.02 -11.24 7.15
N ALA A 353 11.55 -10.70 8.28
CA ALA A 353 10.14 -10.75 8.65
C ALA A 353 9.24 -10.08 7.59
N ALA A 354 9.63 -8.92 7.06
CA ALA A 354 8.87 -8.22 6.00
C ALA A 354 8.72 -9.09 4.75
N ALA A 355 9.79 -9.73 4.29
CA ALA A 355 9.74 -10.62 3.13
C ALA A 355 8.89 -11.88 3.39
N VAL A 356 9.10 -12.55 4.54
CA VAL A 356 8.40 -13.81 4.88
C VAL A 356 6.93 -13.57 5.18
N LEU A 357 6.62 -12.58 6.05
CA LEU A 357 5.24 -12.31 6.45
C LEU A 357 4.41 -11.74 5.30
N SER A 358 5.00 -10.88 4.46
CA SER A 358 4.28 -10.37 3.29
C SER A 358 3.99 -11.46 2.26
N ASP A 359 4.95 -12.34 1.98
CA ASP A 359 4.74 -13.48 1.07
C ASP A 359 3.61 -14.38 1.57
N ARG A 360 3.62 -14.64 2.88
CA ARG A 360 2.70 -15.57 3.51
C ARG A 360 1.30 -14.99 3.72
N TYR A 361 1.18 -13.75 4.16
CA TYR A 361 -0.09 -13.17 4.65
C TYR A 361 -0.72 -12.10 3.74
N ILE A 362 -0.01 -11.61 2.73
CA ILE A 362 -0.51 -10.61 1.79
C ILE A 362 -0.54 -11.20 0.39
N SER A 363 -1.73 -11.64 -0.05
CA SER A 363 -1.92 -12.35 -1.32
C SER A 363 -2.43 -11.47 -2.46
N ASP A 364 -2.88 -10.25 -2.19
CA ASP A 364 -3.43 -9.32 -3.17
C ASP A 364 -2.36 -8.40 -3.79
N ARG A 365 -1.11 -8.51 -3.34
CA ARG A 365 0.06 -7.79 -3.81
C ARG A 365 1.24 -8.73 -4.04
N PHE A 366 2.23 -8.29 -4.79
CA PHE A 366 3.40 -9.08 -5.19
C PHE A 366 4.69 -8.58 -4.55
N LEU A 367 5.63 -9.50 -4.34
CA LEU A 367 7.00 -9.16 -3.96
C LEU A 367 7.73 -8.47 -5.14
N PRO A 368 8.67 -7.55 -4.88
CA PRO A 368 9.13 -7.10 -3.56
C PRO A 368 8.31 -5.96 -2.97
N ASP A 369 7.39 -5.36 -3.72
CA ASP A 369 6.66 -4.12 -3.39
C ASP A 369 5.96 -4.20 -2.02
N LYS A 370 5.19 -5.28 -1.78
CA LYS A 370 4.51 -5.50 -0.50
C LYS A 370 5.46 -5.58 0.70
N ALA A 371 6.67 -6.10 0.52
CA ALA A 371 7.66 -6.18 1.59
C ALA A 371 8.36 -4.83 1.82
N ILE A 372 8.62 -4.08 0.74
CA ILE A 372 9.14 -2.72 0.80
C ILE A 372 8.16 -1.81 1.55
N ASP A 373 6.89 -1.86 1.19
CA ASP A 373 5.83 -1.07 1.84
C ASP A 373 5.73 -1.35 3.34
N LEU A 374 5.89 -2.63 3.77
CA LEU A 374 5.91 -2.97 5.20
C LEU A 374 7.07 -2.32 5.94
N VAL A 375 8.26 -2.34 5.34
CA VAL A 375 9.44 -1.71 5.94
C VAL A 375 9.26 -0.20 6.02
N ASP A 376 8.77 0.40 4.94
CA ASP A 376 8.52 1.85 4.85
C ASP A 376 7.47 2.32 5.87
N GLU A 377 6.32 1.63 5.95
CA GLU A 377 5.27 1.96 6.92
C GLU A 377 5.73 1.75 8.36
N SER A 378 6.47 0.66 8.65
CA SER A 378 6.99 0.40 10.00
C SER A 378 8.00 1.46 10.43
N ALA A 379 8.92 1.84 9.54
CA ALA A 379 9.90 2.89 9.79
C ALA A 379 9.24 4.27 9.96
N SER A 380 8.26 4.58 9.13
CA SER A 380 7.47 5.81 9.23
C SER A 380 6.69 5.89 10.54
N ARG A 381 6.08 4.77 10.96
CA ARG A 381 5.35 4.69 12.23
C ARG A 381 6.30 4.90 13.42
N LEU A 382 7.42 4.19 13.46
CA LEU A 382 8.40 4.35 14.52
C LEU A 382 8.93 5.80 14.58
N ARG A 383 9.18 6.42 13.42
CA ARG A 383 9.56 7.83 13.36
C ARG A 383 8.50 8.74 13.95
N MET A 384 7.24 8.49 13.66
CA MET A 384 6.12 9.25 14.24
C MET A 384 6.04 9.08 15.76
N GLU A 385 6.30 7.86 16.26
CA GLU A 385 6.37 7.58 17.71
C GLU A 385 7.53 8.33 18.36
N ILE A 386 8.71 8.39 17.73
CA ILE A 386 9.88 9.17 18.19
C ILE A 386 9.59 10.68 18.17
N ASP A 387 8.88 11.18 17.16
CA ASP A 387 8.54 12.62 17.07
C ASP A 387 7.41 13.04 18.03
N SER A 388 6.60 12.09 18.50
CA SER A 388 5.53 12.31 19.46
C SER A 388 6.02 12.20 20.90
N SER A 389 5.26 12.75 21.85
CA SER A 389 5.55 12.58 23.27
C SER A 389 5.38 11.10 23.67
N PRO A 390 6.33 10.51 24.43
CA PRO A 390 6.18 9.17 24.97
C PRO A 390 4.91 9.01 25.80
N LEU A 391 4.36 7.80 25.83
CA LEU A 391 3.10 7.51 26.53
C LEU A 391 3.15 7.93 28.00
N GLU A 392 4.25 7.65 28.69
CA GLU A 392 4.46 8.02 30.09
C GLU A 392 4.38 9.53 30.32
N LEU A 393 4.96 10.33 29.39
CA LEU A 393 4.92 11.79 29.46
C LEU A 393 3.51 12.32 29.17
N ASP A 394 2.79 11.73 28.21
CA ASP A 394 1.41 12.12 27.89
C ASP A 394 0.45 11.77 29.04
N GLU A 395 0.63 10.64 29.71
CA GLU A 395 -0.14 10.28 30.91
C GLU A 395 0.13 11.24 32.07
N ALA A 396 1.41 11.58 32.32
CA ALA A 396 1.78 12.56 33.34
C ALA A 396 1.19 13.95 33.02
N ASP A 397 1.22 14.39 31.77
CA ASP A 397 0.60 15.65 31.34
C ASP A 397 -0.94 15.63 31.51
N ARG A 398 -1.61 14.53 31.22
CA ARG A 398 -3.05 14.37 31.47
C ARG A 398 -3.36 14.43 32.96
N ARG A 399 -2.54 13.77 33.79
CA ARG A 399 -2.71 13.80 35.25
C ARG A 399 -2.58 15.22 35.82
N VAL A 400 -1.53 15.94 35.37
CA VAL A 400 -1.35 17.37 35.76
C VAL A 400 -2.55 18.20 35.36
N ARG A 401 -3.05 18.09 34.13
CA ARG A 401 -4.22 18.83 33.65
C ARG A 401 -5.47 18.49 34.45
N GLN A 402 -5.69 17.22 34.80
CA GLN A 402 -6.82 16.76 35.59
C GLN A 402 -6.79 17.42 36.97
N LEU A 403 -5.64 17.39 37.66
CA LEU A 403 -5.47 18.00 38.98
C LEU A 403 -5.59 19.55 38.95
N GLU A 404 -5.13 20.19 37.85
CA GLU A 404 -5.33 21.62 37.66
C GLU A 404 -6.81 22.00 37.49
N ILE A 405 -7.57 21.17 36.74
CA ILE A 405 -9.03 21.37 36.59
C ILE A 405 -9.73 21.18 37.96
N GLU A 406 -9.34 20.14 38.71
CA GLU A 406 -9.87 19.85 40.03
C GLU A 406 -9.59 21.00 40.99
N LEU A 407 -8.38 21.51 41.05
CA LEU A 407 -7.99 22.64 41.86
C LEU A 407 -8.75 23.92 41.47
N ALA A 408 -8.96 24.14 40.18
CA ALA A 408 -9.74 25.28 39.69
C ALA A 408 -11.23 25.16 40.09
N ALA A 409 -11.79 23.96 40.08
CA ALA A 409 -13.15 23.70 40.53
C ALA A 409 -13.31 24.01 42.05
N MET A 410 -12.25 23.70 42.83
CA MET A 410 -12.20 23.96 44.26
C MET A 410 -11.83 25.42 44.63
N ALA A 411 -11.83 26.36 43.65
CA ALA A 411 -11.34 27.73 43.86
C ALA A 411 -11.99 28.46 45.07
N LYS A 412 -13.22 28.11 45.42
CA LYS A 412 -13.98 28.73 46.54
C LYS A 412 -13.88 27.95 47.87
N GLU A 413 -13.22 26.78 47.86
CA GLU A 413 -13.11 25.94 49.08
C GLU A 413 -12.00 26.45 50.04
N LYS A 414 -12.07 25.97 51.31
CA LYS A 414 -11.07 26.33 52.33
C LYS A 414 -9.71 25.77 51.99
N LYS A 415 -8.63 26.42 52.42
CA LYS A 415 -7.23 26.07 52.17
C LYS A 415 -6.90 24.65 52.66
N GLU A 416 -7.49 24.18 53.75
CA GLU A 416 -7.30 22.85 54.32
C GLU A 416 -7.82 21.73 53.39
N VAL A 417 -8.86 21.99 52.58
CA VAL A 417 -9.44 21.05 51.62
C VAL A 417 -8.61 21.00 50.32
N LYS A 418 -7.97 22.11 49.94
CA LYS A 418 -7.12 22.21 48.74
C LYS A 418 -5.73 21.66 48.96
N ALA A 419 -5.18 21.68 50.17
CA ALA A 419 -3.81 21.31 50.46
C ALA A 419 -3.40 19.89 49.99
N PRO A 420 -4.26 18.85 50.06
CA PRO A 420 -3.92 17.52 49.49
C PRO A 420 -3.76 17.58 47.98
N VAL A 421 -4.70 18.20 47.23
CA VAL A 421 -4.69 18.32 45.77
C VAL A 421 -3.53 19.21 45.31
N GLU A 422 -3.21 20.29 46.04
CA GLU A 422 -2.03 21.12 45.75
C GLU A 422 -0.73 20.35 45.88
N ARG A 423 -0.63 19.43 46.89
CA ARG A 423 0.54 18.57 47.06
C ARG A 423 0.63 17.55 45.92
N GLU A 424 -0.44 16.86 45.60
CA GLU A 424 -0.50 15.88 44.51
C GLU A 424 -0.19 16.55 43.17
N LEU A 425 -0.67 17.74 42.91
CA LEU A 425 -0.35 18.54 41.74
C LEU A 425 1.14 18.89 41.68
N ALA A 426 1.74 19.25 42.81
CA ALA A 426 3.18 19.56 42.87
C ALA A 426 4.03 18.32 42.59
N GLU A 427 3.65 17.15 43.12
CA GLU A 427 4.31 15.87 42.87
C GLU A 427 4.16 15.45 41.41
N ALA A 428 2.96 15.49 40.84
CA ALA A 428 2.70 15.19 39.43
C ALA A 428 3.44 16.15 38.49
N LYS A 429 3.57 17.43 38.81
CA LYS A 429 4.38 18.39 38.03
C LYS A 429 5.86 18.04 38.08
N ALA A 430 6.39 17.66 39.24
CA ALA A 430 7.79 17.27 39.36
C ALA A 430 8.11 16.01 38.54
N GLU A 431 7.24 15.01 38.60
CA GLU A 431 7.35 13.79 37.81
C GLU A 431 7.29 14.09 36.30
N ARG A 432 6.29 14.90 35.87
CA ARG A 432 6.19 15.32 34.46
C ARG A 432 7.44 16.07 33.98
N ASP A 433 7.95 16.99 34.80
CA ASP A 433 9.14 17.79 34.46
C ASP A 433 10.40 16.93 34.38
N GLU A 434 10.53 15.90 35.23
CA GLU A 434 11.61 14.90 35.16
C GLU A 434 11.54 14.07 33.87
N LEU A 435 10.35 13.53 33.55
CA LEU A 435 10.11 12.79 32.32
C LEU A 435 10.35 13.67 31.07
N ALA A 436 9.88 14.90 31.07
CA ALA A 436 10.11 15.85 29.99
C ALA A 436 11.59 16.18 29.79
N ALA A 437 12.35 16.34 30.88
CA ALA A 437 13.78 16.59 30.80
C ALA A 437 14.57 15.35 30.29
N ARG A 438 14.13 14.15 30.67
CA ARG A 438 14.69 12.87 30.17
C ARG A 438 14.42 12.74 28.69
N TRP A 439 13.16 12.96 28.28
CA TRP A 439 12.75 12.91 26.88
C TRP A 439 13.48 13.93 26.00
N ALA A 440 13.62 15.16 26.45
CA ALA A 440 14.33 16.19 25.70
C ALA A 440 15.79 15.80 25.38
N LYS A 441 16.48 15.16 26.34
CA LYS A 441 17.85 14.66 26.14
C LYS A 441 17.90 13.50 25.18
N GLU A 442 16.96 12.56 25.29
CA GLU A 442 16.86 11.38 24.40
C GLU A 442 16.56 11.83 22.97
N LYS A 443 15.62 12.75 22.80
CA LYS A 443 15.28 13.31 21.49
C LYS A 443 16.44 14.05 20.83
N GLU A 444 17.21 14.85 21.60
CA GLU A 444 18.42 15.53 21.09
C GLU A 444 19.48 14.51 20.61
N ALA A 445 19.65 13.40 21.34
CA ALA A 445 20.57 12.34 20.93
C ALA A 445 20.10 11.65 19.64
N LEU A 446 18.83 11.32 19.53
CA LEU A 446 18.22 10.71 18.33
C LEU A 446 18.30 11.62 17.10
N ASP A 447 17.98 12.90 17.24
CA ASP A 447 18.09 13.88 16.16
C ASP A 447 19.53 14.03 15.68
N ARG A 448 20.50 13.94 16.58
CA ARG A 448 21.92 13.97 16.22
C ARG A 448 22.38 12.72 15.46
N VAL A 449 21.93 11.51 15.89
CA VAL A 449 22.19 10.26 15.15
C VAL A 449 21.61 10.33 13.74
N LYS A 450 20.40 10.89 13.60
CA LYS A 450 19.78 11.12 12.31
C LYS A 450 20.61 12.03 11.41
N GLU A 451 21.07 13.18 11.92
CA GLU A 451 21.92 14.10 11.16
C GLU A 451 23.21 13.41 10.69
N ILE A 452 23.85 12.60 11.55
CA ILE A 452 25.04 11.85 11.21
C ILE A 452 24.76 10.83 10.11
N THR A 453 23.66 10.07 10.23
CA THR A 453 23.27 9.06 9.22
C THR A 453 22.98 9.69 7.87
N GLN A 454 22.25 10.80 7.83
CA GLN A 454 22.01 11.56 6.59
C GLN A 454 23.33 12.06 5.98
N ARG A 455 24.27 12.52 6.81
CA ARG A 455 25.56 12.99 6.33
C ARG A 455 26.43 11.85 5.77
N ILE A 456 26.35 10.66 6.35
CA ILE A 456 26.99 9.45 5.82
C ILE A 456 26.45 9.10 4.44
N ASP A 457 25.12 9.12 4.25
CA ASP A 457 24.49 8.84 2.95
C ASP A 457 24.90 9.87 1.88
N GLU A 458 24.89 11.17 2.22
CA GLU A 458 25.34 12.24 1.33
C GLU A 458 26.79 12.06 0.89
N LEU A 459 27.70 11.75 1.83
CA LEU A 459 29.11 11.55 1.57
C LEU A 459 29.38 10.27 0.79
N SER A 460 28.63 9.20 1.04
CA SER A 460 28.69 7.97 0.25
C SER A 460 28.33 8.21 -1.19
N GLY A 461 27.23 8.94 -1.44
CA GLY A 461 26.84 9.37 -2.78
C GLY A 461 27.86 10.35 -3.43
N GLU A 462 28.51 11.21 -2.65
CA GLU A 462 29.58 12.07 -3.13
C GLU A 462 30.82 11.27 -3.52
N ALA A 463 31.22 10.28 -2.72
CA ALA A 463 32.33 9.39 -3.01
C ALA A 463 32.15 8.62 -4.32
N GLU A 464 30.95 8.08 -4.55
CA GLU A 464 30.63 7.39 -5.81
C GLU A 464 30.71 8.33 -7.03
N ARG A 465 30.24 9.56 -6.89
CA ARG A 465 30.31 10.58 -7.96
C ARG A 465 31.75 10.98 -8.25
N ALA A 466 32.53 11.23 -7.22
CA ALA A 466 33.97 11.58 -7.33
C ALA A 466 34.75 10.40 -7.93
N GLU A 467 34.44 9.16 -7.61
CA GLU A 467 35.06 7.97 -8.18
C GLU A 467 34.80 7.88 -9.70
N ARG A 468 33.55 8.11 -10.12
CA ARG A 468 33.17 8.16 -11.55
C ARG A 468 33.83 9.31 -12.29
N ALA A 469 34.02 10.47 -11.62
CA ALA A 469 34.72 11.64 -12.18
C ALA A 469 36.26 11.46 -12.22
N GLY A 470 36.80 10.40 -11.59
CA GLY A 470 38.26 10.14 -11.50
C GLY A 470 38.94 10.98 -10.42
N GLU A 471 38.23 11.63 -9.53
CA GLU A 471 38.73 12.47 -8.44
C GLU A 471 39.21 11.62 -7.24
N LEU A 472 40.21 10.77 -7.46
CA LEU A 472 40.70 9.77 -6.49
C LEU A 472 41.11 10.36 -5.16
N GLU A 473 41.62 11.61 -5.14
CA GLU A 473 42.01 12.30 -3.90
C GLU A 473 40.79 12.60 -3.03
N ARG A 474 39.68 13.07 -3.63
CA ARG A 474 38.42 13.33 -2.91
C ARG A 474 37.79 12.02 -2.40
N VAL A 475 37.79 10.97 -3.23
CA VAL A 475 37.34 9.62 -2.82
C VAL A 475 38.13 9.12 -1.61
N ALA A 476 39.45 9.29 -1.63
CA ALA A 476 40.28 8.84 -0.48
C ALA A 476 39.99 9.66 0.78
N GLN A 477 39.81 10.96 0.70
CA GLN A 477 39.39 11.81 1.83
C GLN A 477 38.08 11.37 2.44
N ILE A 478 37.09 11.09 1.61
CA ILE A 478 35.75 10.66 2.08
C ILE A 478 35.85 9.26 2.68
N ARG A 479 36.32 8.26 1.94
CA ARG A 479 36.29 6.84 2.37
C ARG A 479 37.24 6.52 3.54
N TYR A 480 38.39 7.18 3.64
CA TYR A 480 39.38 6.89 4.68
C TYR A 480 39.47 7.96 5.76
N GLY A 481 38.77 9.09 5.60
CA GLY A 481 38.78 10.19 6.57
C GLY A 481 37.41 10.52 7.13
N GLU A 482 36.51 11.04 6.29
CA GLU A 482 35.24 11.60 6.74
C GLU A 482 34.23 10.52 7.15
N LEU A 483 34.01 9.48 6.33
CA LEU A 483 33.07 8.40 6.63
C LEU A 483 33.42 7.61 7.90
N PRO A 484 34.65 7.10 8.09
CA PRO A 484 35.00 6.39 9.30
C PRO A 484 34.88 7.22 10.56
N ALA A 485 35.10 8.55 10.48
CA ALA A 485 34.93 9.44 11.62
C ALA A 485 33.47 9.59 12.04
N LEU A 486 32.56 9.73 11.06
CA LEU A 486 31.12 9.81 11.31
C LEU A 486 30.52 8.47 11.76
N GLU A 487 30.95 7.37 11.16
CA GLU A 487 30.54 6.02 11.59
C GLU A 487 30.96 5.76 13.04
N LYS A 488 32.20 6.12 13.40
CA LYS A 488 32.66 6.02 14.76
C LYS A 488 31.88 6.92 15.73
N GLU A 489 31.59 8.17 15.35
CA GLU A 489 30.75 9.06 16.16
C GLU A 489 29.34 8.49 16.37
N ARG A 490 28.76 7.92 15.32
CA ARG A 490 27.46 7.24 15.41
C ARG A 490 27.50 6.07 16.38
N ASP A 491 28.50 5.20 16.22
CA ASP A 491 28.60 3.97 17.01
C ASP A 491 28.93 4.26 18.49
N GLU A 492 29.82 5.23 18.77
CA GLU A 492 30.12 5.68 20.14
C GLU A 492 28.88 6.25 20.84
N ARG A 493 28.02 6.96 20.12
CA ARG A 493 26.74 7.48 20.66
C ARG A 493 25.75 6.35 20.90
N ALA A 494 25.65 5.39 19.98
CA ALA A 494 24.79 4.22 20.15
C ALA A 494 25.23 3.37 21.35
N GLU A 495 26.54 3.19 21.57
CA GLU A 495 27.07 2.48 22.75
C GLU A 495 26.82 3.26 24.07
N ALA A 496 26.86 4.59 24.03
CA ALA A 496 26.59 5.42 25.22
C ALA A 496 25.13 5.32 25.69
N GLU A 497 24.20 5.06 24.78
CA GLU A 497 22.77 4.85 25.09
C GLU A 497 22.43 3.39 25.42
N ALA A 498 23.21 2.41 24.96
CA ALA A 498 22.96 0.95 25.12
C ALA A 498 22.82 0.42 26.56
N GLY A 499 23.06 1.24 27.57
CA GLY A 499 22.91 0.89 29.01
C GLY A 499 21.66 1.48 29.66
N ARG A 500 20.80 2.20 28.93
CA ARG A 500 19.60 2.86 29.47
C ARG A 500 18.35 2.22 28.88
N GLU A 501 17.30 2.11 29.68
CA GLU A 501 15.98 1.80 29.13
C GLU A 501 15.48 3.03 28.35
N PRO A 502 15.35 2.95 27.01
CA PRO A 502 14.86 4.06 26.23
C PRO A 502 13.39 4.30 26.50
N MET A 503 12.95 5.56 26.49
CA MET A 503 11.52 5.94 26.62
C MET A 503 10.74 5.60 25.35
N VAL A 504 11.42 5.56 24.21
CA VAL A 504 10.85 5.21 22.90
C VAL A 504 11.78 4.26 22.19
N LYS A 505 11.23 3.30 21.48
CA LYS A 505 11.95 2.35 20.65
C LYS A 505 12.73 3.08 19.53
N GLU A 506 13.95 2.65 19.25
CA GLU A 506 14.84 3.32 18.28
C GLU A 506 15.06 2.52 17.00
N GLU A 507 14.71 1.24 17.02
CA GLU A 507 14.96 0.32 15.92
C GLU A 507 13.68 -0.40 15.51
N VAL A 508 13.46 -0.51 14.19
CA VAL A 508 12.40 -1.36 13.64
C VAL A 508 12.84 -2.83 13.76
N ASP A 509 12.03 -3.63 14.42
CA ASP A 509 12.23 -5.07 14.54
C ASP A 509 11.10 -5.88 13.90
N GLU A 510 11.10 -7.20 14.13
CA GLU A 510 10.09 -8.12 13.59
C GLU A 510 8.68 -7.87 14.16
N ASP A 511 8.58 -7.36 15.40
CA ASP A 511 7.31 -7.05 16.05
C ASP A 511 6.61 -5.87 15.37
N ASP A 512 7.38 -4.85 14.96
CA ASP A 512 6.84 -3.69 14.24
C ASP A 512 6.30 -4.10 12.87
N ILE A 513 7.02 -4.95 12.16
CA ILE A 513 6.57 -5.50 10.87
C ILE A 513 5.30 -6.32 11.08
N ALA A 514 5.28 -7.20 12.08
CA ALA A 514 4.11 -8.01 12.41
C ALA A 514 2.91 -7.14 12.80
N ALA A 515 3.12 -6.03 13.50
CA ALA A 515 2.06 -5.08 13.84
C ALA A 515 1.44 -4.41 12.59
N VAL A 516 2.25 -4.08 11.58
CA VAL A 516 1.74 -3.54 10.31
C VAL A 516 0.99 -4.62 9.53
N VAL A 517 1.54 -5.85 9.43
CA VAL A 517 0.87 -6.99 8.79
C VAL A 517 -0.47 -7.27 9.47
N ALA A 518 -0.51 -7.27 10.81
CA ALA A 518 -1.74 -7.45 11.57
C ALA A 518 -2.80 -6.40 11.24
N ARG A 519 -2.40 -5.15 11.06
CA ARG A 519 -3.30 -4.06 10.66
C ARG A 519 -3.87 -4.26 9.27
N TRP A 520 -3.05 -4.70 8.32
CA TRP A 520 -3.47 -4.91 6.93
C TRP A 520 -4.36 -6.15 6.77
N THR A 521 -4.02 -7.23 7.48
CA THR A 521 -4.68 -8.54 7.33
C THR A 521 -5.77 -8.79 8.36
N GLY A 522 -5.73 -8.09 9.51
CA GLY A 522 -6.59 -8.33 10.66
C GLY A 522 -6.17 -9.53 11.54
N ILE A 523 -4.98 -10.11 11.32
CA ILE A 523 -4.43 -11.22 12.11
C ILE A 523 -3.68 -10.65 13.32
N PRO A 524 -3.95 -11.09 14.59
CA PRO A 524 -3.26 -10.58 15.77
C PRO A 524 -1.75 -10.79 15.77
N VAL A 525 -0.99 -9.79 16.26
CA VAL A 525 0.49 -9.76 16.26
C VAL A 525 1.10 -10.92 17.02
N ASP A 526 0.62 -11.19 18.24
CA ASP A 526 1.15 -12.22 19.14
C ASP A 526 1.20 -13.60 18.49
N ARG A 527 0.41 -13.78 17.45
CA ARG A 527 0.25 -15.05 16.74
C ARG A 527 0.98 -15.12 15.41
N LEU A 528 1.35 -13.98 14.82
CA LEU A 528 2.27 -13.92 13.69
C LEU A 528 3.68 -14.33 14.10
N LEU A 529 4.02 -14.12 15.38
CA LEU A 529 5.36 -14.32 15.97
C LEU A 529 5.48 -15.61 16.80
N GLU A 530 4.34 -16.13 17.34
CA GLU A 530 4.33 -17.38 18.09
C GLU A 530 4.79 -18.53 17.17
N GLY A 531 5.77 -19.29 17.62
CA GLY A 531 6.29 -20.41 16.84
C GLY A 531 5.16 -21.38 16.47
N GLU A 532 4.79 -21.43 15.19
CA GLU A 532 3.72 -22.34 14.70
C GLU A 532 3.92 -23.79 15.13
N THR A 533 5.16 -24.17 15.30
CA THR A 533 5.51 -25.52 15.73
C THR A 533 4.95 -25.83 17.12
N GLU A 534 5.06 -24.88 18.05
CA GLU A 534 4.57 -25.06 19.43
C GLU A 534 3.05 -25.06 19.50
N LYS A 535 2.39 -24.17 18.74
CA LYS A 535 0.92 -24.21 18.57
C LYS A 535 0.43 -25.56 18.06
N LEU A 536 1.06 -26.10 17.02
CA LEU A 536 0.66 -27.34 16.38
C LEU A 536 0.89 -28.57 17.28
N ILE A 537 1.87 -28.51 18.19
CA ILE A 537 2.10 -29.57 19.18
C ILE A 537 0.92 -29.68 20.16
N HIS A 538 0.41 -28.55 20.65
CA HIS A 538 -0.70 -28.50 21.62
C HIS A 538 -2.09 -28.33 21.02
N MET A 539 -2.23 -28.62 19.72
CA MET A 539 -3.46 -28.36 18.97
C MET A 539 -4.66 -29.14 19.52
N GLU A 540 -4.49 -30.42 19.83
CA GLU A 540 -5.59 -31.25 20.36
C GLU A 540 -6.11 -30.72 21.71
N GLU A 541 -5.22 -30.32 22.60
CA GLU A 541 -5.59 -29.79 23.91
C GLU A 541 -6.45 -28.52 23.75
N ARG A 542 -6.00 -27.59 22.93
CA ARG A 542 -6.75 -26.35 22.66
C ARG A 542 -8.07 -26.57 21.95
N LEU A 543 -8.15 -27.52 21.01
CA LEU A 543 -9.43 -27.85 20.36
C LEU A 543 -10.40 -28.48 21.33
N HIS A 544 -9.93 -29.31 22.30
CA HIS A 544 -10.75 -29.93 23.34
C HIS A 544 -11.30 -28.94 24.37
N GLU A 545 -10.71 -27.74 24.52
CA GLU A 545 -11.31 -26.68 25.35
C GLU A 545 -12.69 -26.26 24.85
N ARG A 546 -12.96 -26.41 23.53
CA ARG A 546 -14.24 -26.03 22.89
C ARG A 546 -15.06 -27.21 22.41
N VAL A 547 -14.43 -28.31 22.02
CA VAL A 547 -15.07 -29.49 21.43
C VAL A 547 -15.00 -30.62 22.40
N ILE A 548 -16.13 -30.90 23.08
CA ILE A 548 -16.26 -31.99 24.05
C ILE A 548 -16.45 -33.31 23.30
N GLY A 549 -15.74 -34.32 23.75
CA GLY A 549 -15.72 -35.62 23.10
C GLY A 549 -15.03 -35.57 21.72
N GLN A 550 -15.43 -36.42 20.80
CA GLN A 550 -14.94 -36.42 19.40
C GLN A 550 -13.41 -36.55 19.24
N HIS A 551 -12.73 -37.27 20.17
CA HIS A 551 -11.27 -37.38 20.19
C HIS A 551 -10.68 -37.81 18.85
N GLU A 552 -11.27 -38.81 18.20
CA GLU A 552 -10.81 -39.30 16.88
C GLU A 552 -10.92 -38.23 15.79
N ALA A 553 -11.95 -37.37 15.87
CA ALA A 553 -12.15 -36.29 14.92
C ALA A 553 -11.09 -35.17 15.09
N VAL A 554 -10.83 -34.80 16.35
CA VAL A 554 -9.82 -33.79 16.69
C VAL A 554 -8.42 -34.26 16.31
N GLU A 555 -8.09 -35.53 16.64
CA GLU A 555 -6.79 -36.13 16.30
C GLU A 555 -6.57 -36.23 14.78
N ALA A 556 -7.59 -36.66 14.02
CA ALA A 556 -7.49 -36.75 12.54
C ALA A 556 -7.24 -35.38 11.90
N VAL A 557 -7.97 -34.35 12.34
CA VAL A 557 -7.78 -32.97 11.88
C VAL A 557 -6.38 -32.47 12.24
N ALA A 558 -5.95 -32.64 13.49
CA ALA A 558 -4.65 -32.20 13.95
C ALA A 558 -3.51 -32.86 13.16
N ASN A 559 -3.59 -34.16 12.92
CA ASN A 559 -2.58 -34.89 12.16
C ASN A 559 -2.54 -34.45 10.68
N ALA A 560 -3.66 -34.20 10.03
CA ALA A 560 -3.70 -33.70 8.66
C ALA A 560 -3.06 -32.30 8.56
N LEU A 561 -3.39 -31.40 9.49
CA LEU A 561 -2.83 -30.04 9.51
C LEU A 561 -1.34 -30.03 9.84
N ARG A 562 -0.88 -30.90 10.73
CA ARG A 562 0.57 -31.08 10.97
C ARG A 562 1.30 -31.57 9.72
N ARG A 563 0.73 -32.51 8.95
CA ARG A 563 1.31 -32.97 7.66
C ARG A 563 1.43 -31.82 6.67
N ALA A 564 0.38 -31.01 6.54
CA ALA A 564 0.38 -29.86 5.62
C ALA A 564 1.43 -28.81 6.02
N ARG A 565 1.47 -28.45 7.31
CA ARG A 565 2.39 -27.40 7.80
C ARG A 565 3.85 -27.84 7.91
N SER A 566 4.13 -29.14 7.99
CA SER A 566 5.50 -29.67 7.94
C SER A 566 6.06 -29.80 6.52
N GLY A 567 5.34 -29.33 5.49
CA GLY A 567 5.78 -29.38 4.10
C GLY A 567 5.73 -30.78 3.47
N LEU A 568 5.03 -31.74 4.09
CA LEU A 568 4.90 -33.10 3.59
C LEU A 568 3.71 -33.27 2.62
N GLN A 569 2.92 -32.21 2.41
CA GLN A 569 1.79 -32.18 1.49
C GLN A 569 2.12 -31.34 0.26
N ASP A 570 1.39 -31.54 -0.85
CA ASP A 570 1.52 -30.75 -2.06
C ASP A 570 1.21 -29.25 -1.78
N PRO A 571 2.17 -28.34 -2.05
CA PRO A 571 1.98 -26.91 -1.75
C PRO A 571 0.90 -26.23 -2.60
N ASN A 572 0.42 -26.88 -3.67
CA ASN A 572 -0.63 -26.36 -4.53
C ASN A 572 -2.04 -26.68 -4.04
N ARG A 573 -2.20 -27.38 -2.92
CA ARG A 573 -3.51 -27.79 -2.36
C ARG A 573 -3.86 -26.91 -1.16
N PRO A 574 -5.16 -26.83 -0.77
CA PRO A 574 -5.57 -26.22 0.51
C PRO A 574 -4.82 -26.85 1.70
N ILE A 575 -4.68 -26.11 2.81
CA ILE A 575 -4.04 -26.59 4.05
C ILE A 575 -4.65 -27.92 4.53
N GLY A 576 -5.96 -28.09 4.33
CA GLY A 576 -6.66 -29.32 4.65
C GLY A 576 -8.05 -29.36 4.04
N SER A 577 -8.49 -30.56 3.72
CA SER A 577 -9.81 -30.83 3.15
C SER A 577 -10.50 -31.97 3.93
N PHE A 578 -11.64 -31.68 4.53
CA PHE A 578 -12.29 -32.58 5.46
C PHE A 578 -13.78 -32.80 5.13
N VAL A 579 -14.26 -34.02 5.30
CA VAL A 579 -15.71 -34.32 5.34
C VAL A 579 -16.10 -34.79 6.72
N PHE A 580 -16.99 -34.04 7.37
CA PHE A 580 -17.54 -34.37 8.68
C PHE A 580 -18.91 -35.05 8.57
N LEU A 581 -18.97 -36.31 8.90
CA LEU A 581 -20.17 -37.11 8.86
C LEU A 581 -20.81 -37.24 10.25
N GLY A 582 -22.10 -37.42 10.29
CA GLY A 582 -22.80 -37.71 11.52
C GLY A 582 -24.09 -36.92 11.73
N PRO A 583 -24.89 -37.24 12.72
CA PRO A 583 -26.18 -36.60 12.97
C PRO A 583 -26.03 -35.12 13.31
N THR A 584 -27.13 -34.38 13.32
CA THR A 584 -27.14 -32.99 13.73
C THR A 584 -26.83 -32.83 15.22
N GLY A 585 -26.14 -31.76 15.61
CA GLY A 585 -25.91 -31.41 17.02
C GLY A 585 -24.78 -32.18 17.72
N VAL A 586 -23.89 -32.85 16.97
CA VAL A 586 -22.74 -33.61 17.54
C VAL A 586 -21.43 -32.80 17.60
N GLY A 587 -21.44 -31.55 17.14
CA GLY A 587 -20.27 -30.68 17.23
C GLY A 587 -19.52 -30.37 15.90
N LYS A 588 -19.99 -30.83 14.72
CA LYS A 588 -19.34 -30.62 13.41
C LYS A 588 -19.00 -29.14 13.14
N THR A 589 -19.99 -28.26 13.24
CA THR A 589 -19.82 -26.81 13.03
C THR A 589 -18.98 -26.16 14.14
N GLU A 590 -19.04 -26.69 15.39
CA GLU A 590 -18.23 -26.15 16.49
C GLU A 590 -16.74 -26.48 16.31
N LEU A 591 -16.41 -27.68 15.81
CA LEU A 591 -15.03 -28.02 15.48
C LEU A 591 -14.49 -27.09 14.35
N ALA A 592 -15.32 -26.78 13.33
CA ALA A 592 -14.95 -25.86 12.28
C ALA A 592 -14.68 -24.44 12.83
N ARG A 593 -15.46 -23.95 13.81
CA ARG A 593 -15.21 -22.68 14.49
C ARG A 593 -13.97 -22.71 15.36
N ALA A 594 -13.83 -23.78 16.17
CA ALA A 594 -12.65 -23.95 17.00
C ALA A 594 -11.37 -23.98 16.15
N LEU A 595 -11.46 -24.58 14.96
CA LEU A 595 -10.36 -24.62 14.01
C LEU A 595 -10.06 -23.25 13.40
N ALA A 596 -11.08 -22.45 13.04
CA ALA A 596 -10.90 -21.10 12.56
C ALA A 596 -10.22 -20.21 13.62
N GLU A 597 -10.66 -20.31 14.87
CA GLU A 597 -10.04 -19.61 15.99
C GLU A 597 -8.60 -20.09 16.24
N PHE A 598 -8.36 -21.38 16.19
CA PHE A 598 -7.02 -21.93 16.41
C PHE A 598 -6.04 -21.57 15.30
N MET A 599 -6.44 -21.69 14.04
CA MET A 599 -5.58 -21.48 12.87
C MET A 599 -5.39 -20.01 12.50
N PHE A 600 -6.44 -19.20 12.65
CA PHE A 600 -6.51 -17.83 12.15
C PHE A 600 -6.87 -16.82 13.23
N ASP A 601 -6.98 -17.29 14.49
CA ASP A 601 -7.13 -16.46 15.71
C ASP A 601 -8.42 -15.61 15.76
N ASP A 602 -9.34 -15.89 14.84
CA ASP A 602 -10.67 -15.28 14.80
C ASP A 602 -11.71 -16.36 14.44
N GLU A 603 -12.67 -16.63 15.32
CA GLU A 603 -13.78 -17.56 15.03
C GLU A 603 -14.62 -17.10 13.83
N ARG A 604 -14.52 -15.81 13.45
CA ARG A 604 -15.17 -15.22 12.30
C ARG A 604 -14.35 -15.38 11.01
N ALA A 605 -13.12 -15.90 11.09
CA ALA A 605 -12.33 -16.29 9.91
C ALA A 605 -12.89 -17.58 9.29
N MET A 606 -14.22 -17.64 9.14
CA MET A 606 -14.96 -18.75 8.58
C MET A 606 -15.98 -18.27 7.56
N VAL A 607 -15.85 -18.77 6.33
CA VAL A 607 -16.83 -18.58 5.25
C VAL A 607 -17.81 -19.75 5.30
N ARG A 608 -19.03 -19.51 5.75
CA ARG A 608 -20.06 -20.55 5.82
C ARG A 608 -21.02 -20.43 4.65
N LEU A 609 -21.17 -21.51 3.91
CA LEU A 609 -22.11 -21.64 2.79
C LEU A 609 -23.03 -22.84 3.03
N ASP A 610 -24.33 -22.59 3.00
CA ASP A 610 -25.35 -23.66 3.13
C ASP A 610 -25.67 -24.23 1.74
N MET A 611 -25.32 -25.48 1.53
CA MET A 611 -25.46 -26.12 0.22
C MET A 611 -26.92 -26.39 -0.16
N THR A 612 -27.88 -26.19 0.76
CA THR A 612 -29.31 -26.20 0.42
C THR A 612 -29.71 -25.04 -0.49
N GLU A 613 -28.91 -23.95 -0.50
CA GLU A 613 -29.11 -22.80 -1.44
C GLU A 613 -28.58 -23.10 -2.85
N TYR A 614 -27.77 -24.15 -3.02
CA TYR A 614 -27.05 -24.48 -4.26
C TYR A 614 -27.50 -25.81 -4.88
N GLN A 615 -28.79 -26.14 -4.76
CA GLN A 615 -29.41 -27.37 -5.31
C GLN A 615 -29.65 -27.27 -6.82
N GLU A 616 -29.74 -26.08 -7.36
CA GLU A 616 -30.07 -25.85 -8.78
C GLU A 616 -28.84 -25.37 -9.56
N ARG A 617 -28.75 -25.75 -10.82
CA ARG A 617 -27.61 -25.43 -11.70
C ARG A 617 -27.31 -23.93 -11.74
N HIS A 618 -28.34 -23.11 -11.86
CA HIS A 618 -28.13 -21.66 -11.96
C HIS A 618 -27.60 -21.01 -10.68
N THR A 619 -27.78 -21.65 -9.52
CA THR A 619 -27.25 -21.12 -8.25
C THR A 619 -25.76 -21.32 -8.10
N VAL A 620 -25.13 -22.26 -8.86
CA VAL A 620 -23.68 -22.47 -8.86
C VAL A 620 -22.93 -21.22 -9.34
N ALA A 621 -23.48 -20.48 -10.29
CA ALA A 621 -22.92 -19.21 -10.74
C ALA A 621 -22.80 -18.16 -9.61
N ARG A 622 -23.62 -18.27 -8.54
CA ARG A 622 -23.49 -17.40 -7.36
C ARG A 622 -22.23 -17.71 -6.52
N LEU A 623 -21.71 -18.93 -6.58
CA LEU A 623 -20.47 -19.30 -5.89
C LEU A 623 -19.24 -18.66 -6.53
N ILE A 624 -19.15 -18.72 -7.87
CA ILE A 624 -17.96 -18.34 -8.63
C ILE A 624 -18.12 -16.98 -9.33
N GLY A 625 -19.33 -16.42 -9.41
CA GLY A 625 -19.68 -15.22 -10.17
C GLY A 625 -20.34 -15.56 -11.51
N ALA A 626 -21.22 -14.68 -11.98
CA ALA A 626 -21.89 -14.83 -13.25
C ALA A 626 -20.93 -14.54 -14.41
N PRO A 627 -21.01 -15.27 -15.54
CA PRO A 627 -20.20 -14.95 -16.72
C PRO A 627 -20.64 -13.60 -17.35
N PRO A 628 -19.77 -12.99 -18.19
CA PRO A 628 -20.07 -11.71 -18.84
C PRO A 628 -21.39 -11.73 -19.59
N GLY A 629 -22.24 -10.74 -19.37
CA GLY A 629 -23.55 -10.59 -20.01
C GLY A 629 -24.74 -11.18 -19.24
N TYR A 630 -24.52 -11.80 -18.08
CA TYR A 630 -25.59 -12.26 -17.20
C TYR A 630 -25.84 -11.29 -16.03
N VAL A 631 -27.07 -11.31 -15.50
CA VAL A 631 -27.45 -10.52 -14.31
C VAL A 631 -26.61 -10.96 -13.11
N GLY A 632 -25.99 -10.02 -12.39
CA GLY A 632 -25.10 -10.31 -11.25
C GLY A 632 -23.60 -10.41 -11.60
N TYR A 633 -23.18 -10.10 -12.84
CA TYR A 633 -21.76 -10.10 -13.23
C TYR A 633 -20.89 -9.16 -12.39
N GLU A 634 -21.43 -7.99 -11.98
CA GLU A 634 -20.70 -7.00 -11.17
C GLU A 634 -20.58 -7.39 -9.67
N GLU A 635 -21.42 -8.28 -9.18
CA GLU A 635 -21.48 -8.63 -7.75
C GLU A 635 -20.37 -9.62 -7.31
N GLY A 636 -19.70 -10.28 -8.26
CA GLY A 636 -18.72 -11.33 -7.98
C GLY A 636 -19.32 -12.60 -7.38
N GLY A 637 -18.54 -13.67 -7.20
CA GLY A 637 -18.98 -14.92 -6.60
C GLY A 637 -18.91 -14.87 -5.07
N GLN A 638 -19.89 -15.42 -4.39
CA GLN A 638 -19.94 -15.43 -2.91
C GLN A 638 -18.73 -16.13 -2.29
N LEU A 639 -18.32 -17.28 -2.83
CA LEU A 639 -17.13 -18.00 -2.38
C LEU A 639 -15.84 -17.27 -2.80
N THR A 640 -15.73 -16.92 -4.07
CA THR A 640 -14.50 -16.31 -4.62
C THR A 640 -14.21 -14.94 -4.01
N GLU A 641 -15.22 -14.08 -3.84
CA GLU A 641 -15.05 -12.77 -3.19
C GLU A 641 -14.76 -12.88 -1.69
N ALA A 642 -15.39 -13.84 -0.99
CA ALA A 642 -15.12 -14.03 0.43
C ALA A 642 -13.67 -14.48 0.67
N VAL A 643 -13.16 -15.43 -0.13
CA VAL A 643 -11.78 -15.92 -0.01
C VAL A 643 -10.79 -14.86 -0.50
N ARG A 644 -11.10 -14.12 -1.56
CA ARG A 644 -10.25 -13.01 -2.02
C ARG A 644 -10.05 -11.94 -0.95
N ARG A 645 -11.12 -11.63 -0.18
CA ARG A 645 -11.04 -10.66 0.93
C ARG A 645 -10.38 -11.22 2.18
N ARG A 646 -10.48 -12.53 2.41
CA ARG A 646 -9.89 -13.25 3.55
C ARG A 646 -9.26 -14.55 3.07
N PRO A 647 -8.03 -14.51 2.56
CA PRO A 647 -7.35 -15.70 2.02
C PRO A 647 -7.08 -16.76 3.09
N TYR A 648 -6.98 -16.35 4.35
CA TYR A 648 -6.78 -17.19 5.52
C TYR A 648 -8.12 -17.42 6.21
N CYS A 649 -8.83 -18.49 5.84
CA CYS A 649 -10.13 -18.78 6.43
C CYS A 649 -10.45 -20.28 6.38
N VAL A 650 -11.41 -20.68 7.22
CA VAL A 650 -12.08 -21.97 7.12
C VAL A 650 -13.30 -21.83 6.21
N ILE A 651 -13.37 -22.60 5.15
CA ILE A 651 -14.53 -22.68 4.28
C ILE A 651 -15.39 -23.83 4.78
N LEU A 652 -16.58 -23.52 5.28
CA LEU A 652 -17.54 -24.50 5.77
C LEU A 652 -18.70 -24.63 4.77
N LEU A 653 -18.76 -25.77 4.08
CA LEU A 653 -19.84 -26.14 3.18
C LEU A 653 -20.80 -27.04 3.95
N ASP A 654 -21.93 -26.50 4.39
CA ASP A 654 -22.87 -27.19 5.23
C ASP A 654 -23.90 -28.00 4.39
N GLU A 655 -24.20 -29.23 4.77
CA GLU A 655 -25.09 -30.16 4.08
C GLU A 655 -24.70 -30.44 2.61
N ILE A 656 -23.42 -30.81 2.39
CA ILE A 656 -22.82 -30.98 1.06
C ILE A 656 -23.58 -31.99 0.17
N GLU A 657 -24.29 -32.99 0.75
CA GLU A 657 -25.13 -33.95 0.03
C GLU A 657 -26.32 -33.30 -0.68
N LYS A 658 -26.64 -32.05 -0.38
CA LYS A 658 -27.73 -31.29 -1.02
C LYS A 658 -27.30 -30.49 -2.25
N ALA A 659 -25.99 -30.32 -2.44
CA ALA A 659 -25.43 -29.53 -3.51
C ALA A 659 -25.71 -30.12 -4.89
N HIS A 660 -25.87 -29.26 -5.91
CA HIS A 660 -25.91 -29.67 -7.31
C HIS A 660 -24.58 -30.29 -7.77
N ALA A 661 -24.60 -31.18 -8.72
CA ALA A 661 -23.41 -31.90 -9.22
C ALA A 661 -22.28 -30.98 -9.71
N GLU A 662 -22.59 -29.84 -10.30
CA GLU A 662 -21.61 -28.85 -10.77
C GLU A 662 -20.85 -28.18 -9.62
N VAL A 663 -21.35 -28.14 -8.39
CA VAL A 663 -20.60 -27.66 -7.21
C VAL A 663 -19.36 -28.53 -6.98
N PHE A 664 -19.51 -29.86 -7.18
CA PHE A 664 -18.37 -30.77 -7.00
C PHE A 664 -17.28 -30.57 -8.06
N ASP A 665 -17.65 -30.19 -9.27
CA ASP A 665 -16.68 -29.88 -10.34
C ASP A 665 -15.87 -28.60 -9.97
N VAL A 666 -16.51 -27.61 -9.33
CA VAL A 666 -15.83 -26.41 -8.77
C VAL A 666 -14.92 -26.78 -7.61
N LEU A 667 -15.40 -27.62 -6.70
CA LEU A 667 -14.62 -28.06 -5.54
C LEU A 667 -13.41 -28.92 -5.97
N LEU A 668 -13.54 -29.76 -7.00
CA LEU A 668 -12.41 -30.52 -7.54
C LEU A 668 -11.28 -29.60 -7.97
N GLN A 669 -11.58 -28.49 -8.61
CA GLN A 669 -10.55 -27.53 -9.03
C GLN A 669 -9.85 -26.89 -7.82
N ILE A 670 -10.60 -26.56 -6.76
CA ILE A 670 -10.04 -26.05 -5.50
C ILE A 670 -9.15 -27.08 -4.83
N LEU A 671 -9.61 -28.33 -4.72
CA LEU A 671 -8.91 -29.41 -4.03
C LEU A 671 -7.66 -29.92 -4.76
N ASP A 672 -7.60 -29.79 -6.10
CA ASP A 672 -6.46 -30.23 -6.91
C ASP A 672 -5.43 -29.13 -7.10
N ASP A 673 -5.88 -27.94 -7.54
CA ASP A 673 -5.02 -26.84 -7.97
C ASP A 673 -4.88 -25.74 -6.91
N GLY A 674 -5.64 -25.78 -5.80
CA GLY A 674 -5.68 -24.75 -4.75
C GLY A 674 -6.08 -23.38 -5.28
N ARG A 675 -6.74 -23.29 -6.43
CA ARG A 675 -7.16 -22.06 -7.08
C ARG A 675 -8.45 -22.22 -7.84
N LEU A 676 -9.17 -21.12 -7.99
CA LEU A 676 -10.42 -21.07 -8.74
C LEU A 676 -10.49 -19.79 -9.56
N THR A 677 -10.87 -19.89 -10.84
CA THR A 677 -11.09 -18.71 -11.69
C THR A 677 -12.53 -18.24 -11.54
N ASP A 678 -12.73 -16.97 -11.16
CA ASP A 678 -14.05 -16.39 -11.00
C ASP A 678 -14.72 -16.07 -12.35
N GLY A 679 -16.00 -15.70 -12.33
CA GLY A 679 -16.77 -15.33 -13.51
C GLY A 679 -16.22 -14.09 -14.25
N GLN A 680 -15.33 -13.32 -13.64
CA GLN A 680 -14.65 -12.16 -14.23
C GLN A 680 -13.26 -12.52 -14.80
N GLY A 681 -12.86 -13.78 -14.75
CA GLY A 681 -11.56 -14.27 -15.24
C GLY A 681 -10.40 -14.09 -14.25
N ARG A 682 -10.66 -13.66 -13.00
CA ARG A 682 -9.62 -13.51 -11.97
C ARG A 682 -9.40 -14.85 -11.27
N THR A 683 -8.14 -15.20 -11.04
CA THR A 683 -7.76 -16.40 -10.28
C THR A 683 -7.72 -16.07 -8.79
N VAL A 684 -8.48 -16.82 -7.98
CA VAL A 684 -8.52 -16.72 -6.52
C VAL A 684 -7.75 -17.88 -5.92
N ASP A 685 -6.87 -17.58 -4.97
CA ASP A 685 -5.99 -18.54 -4.29
C ASP A 685 -6.69 -19.15 -3.06
N PHE A 686 -6.74 -20.47 -3.00
CA PHE A 686 -7.32 -21.26 -1.91
C PHE A 686 -6.28 -22.05 -1.11
N ARG A 687 -4.98 -21.94 -1.42
CA ARG A 687 -3.91 -22.71 -0.77
C ARG A 687 -3.80 -22.44 0.73
N ASN A 688 -4.22 -21.26 1.17
CA ASN A 688 -4.19 -20.87 2.58
C ASN A 688 -5.53 -21.13 3.30
N THR A 689 -6.45 -21.88 2.71
CA THR A 689 -7.75 -22.18 3.30
C THR A 689 -7.80 -23.60 3.86
N VAL A 690 -8.72 -23.82 4.81
CA VAL A 690 -9.12 -25.16 5.25
C VAL A 690 -10.54 -25.39 4.78
N VAL A 691 -10.77 -26.42 3.98
CA VAL A 691 -12.08 -26.75 3.40
C VAL A 691 -12.75 -27.83 4.24
N ILE A 692 -13.89 -27.52 4.83
CA ILE A 692 -14.69 -28.44 5.64
C ILE A 692 -16.06 -28.60 5.02
N MET A 693 -16.44 -29.83 4.74
CA MET A 693 -17.76 -30.21 4.23
C MET A 693 -18.49 -30.98 5.32
N THR A 694 -19.70 -30.55 5.68
CA THR A 694 -20.50 -31.31 6.65
C THR A 694 -21.61 -32.10 5.93
N SER A 695 -21.91 -33.26 6.45
CA SER A 695 -23.02 -34.10 5.97
C SER A 695 -23.75 -34.74 7.13
N ASN A 696 -25.05 -34.99 6.91
CA ASN A 696 -25.89 -35.72 7.87
C ASN A 696 -25.90 -37.26 7.61
N LEU A 697 -25.13 -37.71 6.63
CA LEU A 697 -24.90 -39.14 6.39
C LEU A 697 -24.14 -39.77 7.58
N ARG A 698 -24.41 -41.02 7.86
CA ARG A 698 -23.94 -41.70 9.10
C ARG A 698 -22.63 -42.47 8.94
N SER A 699 -22.25 -42.79 7.69
CA SER A 699 -21.04 -43.55 7.43
C SER A 699 -20.39 -43.21 6.10
N ALA A 700 -19.08 -43.42 5.98
CA ALA A 700 -18.31 -43.28 4.75
C ALA A 700 -18.85 -44.19 3.62
N GLY A 701 -19.51 -45.30 3.93
CA GLY A 701 -20.15 -46.19 2.94
C GLY A 701 -21.26 -45.47 2.16
N GLN A 702 -22.07 -44.68 2.87
CA GLN A 702 -23.15 -43.92 2.24
C GLN A 702 -22.65 -42.77 1.36
N LEU A 703 -21.50 -42.21 1.64
CA LEU A 703 -20.89 -41.16 0.78
C LEU A 703 -20.64 -41.64 -0.64
N ARG A 704 -20.23 -42.92 -0.80
CA ARG A 704 -19.94 -43.52 -2.12
C ARG A 704 -21.15 -43.62 -3.03
N GLU A 705 -22.36 -43.56 -2.49
CA GLU A 705 -23.61 -43.53 -3.24
C GLU A 705 -23.94 -42.15 -3.79
N PHE A 706 -23.50 -41.09 -3.10
CA PHE A 706 -23.76 -39.69 -3.45
C PHE A 706 -22.65 -39.05 -4.26
N PHE A 707 -21.37 -39.39 -3.97
CA PHE A 707 -20.20 -38.73 -4.55
C PHE A 707 -19.42 -39.65 -5.48
N ARG A 708 -18.87 -39.07 -6.54
CA ARG A 708 -17.97 -39.77 -7.45
C ARG A 708 -16.70 -40.20 -6.71
N PRO A 709 -16.12 -41.37 -6.99
CA PRO A 709 -14.87 -41.84 -6.39
C PRO A 709 -13.70 -40.84 -6.57
N GLU A 710 -13.70 -40.13 -7.68
CA GLU A 710 -12.70 -39.10 -8.02
C GLU A 710 -12.71 -37.97 -6.98
N PHE A 711 -13.87 -37.47 -6.58
CA PHE A 711 -14.02 -36.44 -5.57
C PHE A 711 -13.58 -36.91 -4.19
N LEU A 712 -13.99 -38.11 -3.77
CA LEU A 712 -13.63 -38.65 -2.47
C LEU A 712 -12.13 -38.90 -2.31
N ASN A 713 -11.42 -39.25 -3.40
CA ASN A 713 -9.97 -39.43 -3.40
C ASN A 713 -9.14 -38.14 -3.27
N ARG A 714 -9.79 -36.96 -3.36
CA ARG A 714 -9.13 -35.66 -3.21
C ARG A 714 -9.27 -35.08 -1.81
N ILE A 715 -10.09 -35.71 -0.98
CA ILE A 715 -10.34 -35.31 0.41
C ILE A 715 -9.26 -35.93 1.28
N ASP A 716 -8.63 -35.13 2.13
CA ASP A 716 -7.54 -35.58 3.00
C ASP A 716 -8.05 -36.54 4.08
N GLU A 717 -9.18 -36.23 4.70
CA GLU A 717 -9.78 -37.10 5.75
C GLU A 717 -11.30 -37.03 5.73
N ILE A 718 -11.92 -38.21 5.90
CA ILE A 718 -13.36 -38.39 6.10
C ILE A 718 -13.59 -38.83 7.56
N ILE A 719 -14.24 -37.98 8.31
CA ILE A 719 -14.32 -38.07 9.77
C ILE A 719 -15.75 -38.32 10.21
N GLU A 720 -15.96 -39.40 10.94
CA GLU A 720 -17.26 -39.76 11.47
C GLU A 720 -17.42 -39.25 12.92
N PHE A 721 -18.38 -38.36 13.13
CA PHE A 721 -18.72 -37.84 14.45
C PHE A 721 -19.66 -38.82 15.19
N LYS A 722 -19.26 -39.18 16.39
CA LYS A 722 -20.04 -40.06 17.27
C LYS A 722 -21.17 -39.28 17.97
N GLN A 723 -22.24 -40.01 18.35
CA GLN A 723 -23.28 -39.40 19.17
C GLN A 723 -22.70 -39.04 20.54
N LEU A 724 -23.15 -37.90 21.08
CA LEU A 724 -22.74 -37.43 22.40
C LEU A 724 -23.38 -38.25 23.53
N THR A 725 -22.60 -38.62 24.53
CA THR A 725 -23.10 -39.25 25.75
C THR A 725 -23.71 -38.21 26.70
N ARG A 726 -24.47 -38.67 27.69
CA ARG A 726 -25.10 -37.80 28.70
C ARG A 726 -24.07 -37.02 29.51
N GLU A 727 -22.94 -37.63 29.81
CA GLU A 727 -21.81 -37.01 30.51
C GLU A 727 -21.20 -35.89 29.69
N GLN A 728 -20.97 -36.11 28.37
CA GLN A 728 -20.45 -35.10 27.46
C GLN A 728 -21.43 -33.92 27.28
N ILE A 729 -22.73 -34.15 27.27
CA ILE A 729 -23.73 -33.09 27.27
C ILE A 729 -23.62 -32.24 28.53
N ALA A 730 -23.41 -32.87 29.68
CA ALA A 730 -23.23 -32.17 30.96
C ALA A 730 -22.00 -31.26 30.97
N GLU A 731 -20.91 -31.70 30.33
CA GLU A 731 -19.71 -30.86 30.13
C GLU A 731 -20.01 -29.68 29.16
N ILE A 732 -20.79 -29.92 28.10
CA ILE A 732 -21.19 -28.85 27.16
C ILE A 732 -22.06 -27.78 27.86
N VAL A 733 -22.90 -28.17 28.85
CA VAL A 733 -23.67 -27.21 29.68
C VAL A 733 -22.69 -26.25 30.39
N GLU A 734 -21.65 -26.78 31.04
CA GLU A 734 -20.68 -25.96 31.73
C GLU A 734 -19.96 -25.00 30.80
N LEU A 735 -19.60 -25.47 29.62
CA LEU A 735 -18.92 -24.66 28.60
C LEU A 735 -19.81 -23.51 28.08
N GLN A 736 -21.11 -23.76 27.88
CA GLN A 736 -22.06 -22.71 27.50
C GLN A 736 -22.32 -21.71 28.64
N LEU A 737 -22.38 -22.21 29.90
CA LEU A 737 -22.53 -21.35 31.06
C LEU A 737 -21.27 -20.51 31.34
N ALA A 738 -20.07 -20.97 31.00
CA ALA A 738 -18.85 -20.18 31.12
C ALA A 738 -18.95 -18.86 30.36
N ARG A 739 -19.53 -18.88 29.15
CA ARG A 739 -19.79 -17.65 28.35
C ARG A 739 -20.82 -16.72 29.04
N LEU A 740 -21.83 -17.30 29.71
CA LEU A 740 -22.79 -16.50 30.50
C LEU A 740 -22.12 -15.90 31.73
N ARG A 741 -21.28 -16.68 32.42
CA ARG A 741 -20.49 -16.21 33.59
C ARG A 741 -19.59 -15.05 33.20
N GLN A 742 -18.92 -15.10 32.06
CA GLN A 742 -18.08 -14.02 31.60
C GLN A 742 -18.86 -12.71 31.40
N ARG A 743 -20.05 -12.78 30.77
CA ARG A 743 -20.92 -11.60 30.59
C ARG A 743 -21.47 -11.05 31.94
N LEU A 744 -21.69 -11.91 32.91
CA LEU A 744 -22.13 -11.52 34.24
C LEU A 744 -21.00 -10.92 35.08
N ALA A 745 -19.77 -11.39 34.87
CA ALA A 745 -18.58 -10.84 35.53
C ALA A 745 -18.32 -9.37 35.18
N GLU A 746 -18.68 -8.91 33.98
CA GLU A 746 -18.65 -7.50 33.57
C GLU A 746 -19.58 -6.62 34.45
N ARG A 747 -20.55 -7.23 35.13
CA ARG A 747 -21.48 -6.61 36.10
C ARG A 747 -21.22 -6.99 37.55
N GLU A 748 -20.02 -7.55 37.83
CA GLU A 748 -19.62 -8.07 39.14
C GLU A 748 -20.57 -9.10 39.75
N ILE A 749 -21.30 -9.86 38.89
CA ILE A 749 -22.24 -10.91 39.32
C ILE A 749 -21.63 -12.26 39.04
N SER A 750 -21.61 -13.15 40.05
CA SER A 750 -21.17 -14.54 39.90
C SER A 750 -22.36 -15.48 39.73
N LEU A 751 -22.17 -16.59 38.95
CA LEU A 751 -23.19 -17.60 38.68
C LEU A 751 -22.66 -18.98 39.07
N GLU A 752 -23.33 -19.64 40.04
CA GLU A 752 -23.07 -21.03 40.43
C GLU A 752 -24.26 -21.93 40.06
N LEU A 753 -23.96 -23.12 39.53
CA LEU A 753 -24.96 -24.12 39.15
C LEU A 753 -24.83 -25.35 40.04
N THR A 754 -25.92 -25.84 40.65
CA THR A 754 -25.91 -27.09 41.38
C THR A 754 -26.00 -28.30 40.43
N ASP A 755 -25.48 -29.46 40.86
CA ASP A 755 -25.55 -30.70 40.06
C ASP A 755 -27.01 -31.09 39.73
N ALA A 756 -27.95 -30.85 40.67
CA ALA A 756 -29.37 -31.12 40.45
C ALA A 756 -29.96 -30.19 39.35
N ALA A 757 -29.61 -28.91 39.34
CA ALA A 757 -30.03 -27.99 38.29
C ALA A 757 -29.40 -28.37 36.95
N LYS A 758 -28.13 -28.78 36.93
CA LYS A 758 -27.44 -29.27 35.77
C LYS A 758 -28.13 -30.48 35.14
N GLU A 759 -28.58 -31.46 35.96
CA GLU A 759 -29.33 -32.60 35.45
C GLU A 759 -30.65 -32.20 34.75
N ILE A 760 -31.41 -31.25 35.31
CA ILE A 760 -32.62 -30.75 34.67
C ILE A 760 -32.33 -30.08 33.31
N VAL A 761 -31.26 -29.28 33.23
CA VAL A 761 -30.84 -28.64 31.98
C VAL A 761 -30.45 -29.70 30.93
N VAL A 762 -29.70 -30.73 31.36
CA VAL A 762 -29.28 -31.83 30.46
C VAL A 762 -30.51 -32.61 29.99
N GLU A 763 -31.44 -32.97 30.89
CA GLU A 763 -32.64 -33.74 30.56
C GLU A 763 -33.56 -32.98 29.60
N THR A 764 -33.70 -31.67 29.79
CA THR A 764 -34.51 -30.80 28.93
C THR A 764 -33.82 -30.49 27.59
N GLY A 765 -32.49 -30.43 27.59
CA GLY A 765 -31.68 -29.96 26.44
C GLY A 765 -31.07 -31.08 25.61
N TRP A 766 -31.26 -32.35 25.95
CA TRP A 766 -30.74 -33.48 25.22
C TRP A 766 -31.85 -34.24 24.47
N ASP A 767 -31.59 -34.50 23.21
CA ASP A 767 -32.45 -35.35 22.39
C ASP A 767 -31.55 -36.30 21.58
N PRO A 768 -31.79 -37.62 21.63
CA PRO A 768 -30.97 -38.57 20.88
C PRO A 768 -30.90 -38.33 19.36
N SER A 769 -31.93 -37.67 18.80
CA SER A 769 -32.01 -37.38 17.37
C SER A 769 -31.37 -36.07 16.98
N PHE A 770 -31.36 -35.07 17.88
CA PHE A 770 -30.89 -33.70 17.64
C PHE A 770 -29.64 -33.34 18.43
N GLY A 771 -29.10 -34.26 19.25
CA GLY A 771 -27.89 -34.09 20.05
C GLY A 771 -27.95 -32.87 21.01
N ALA A 772 -26.92 -32.04 21.03
CA ALA A 772 -26.84 -30.87 21.89
C ALA A 772 -27.55 -29.61 21.30
N ARG A 773 -28.18 -29.68 20.10
CA ARG A 773 -28.81 -28.51 19.47
C ARG A 773 -29.95 -27.89 20.33
N PRO A 774 -30.79 -28.65 21.04
CA PRO A 774 -31.81 -28.09 21.93
C PRO A 774 -31.23 -27.45 23.20
N LEU A 775 -30.00 -27.79 23.60
CA LEU A 775 -29.39 -27.38 24.86
C LEU A 775 -29.30 -25.84 25.02
N LYS A 776 -28.93 -25.13 23.97
CA LYS A 776 -28.89 -23.67 23.99
C LYS A 776 -30.26 -23.04 24.32
N ARG A 777 -31.33 -23.62 23.74
CA ARG A 777 -32.70 -23.17 24.03
C ARG A 777 -33.14 -23.53 25.46
N ALA A 778 -32.69 -24.68 25.96
CA ALA A 778 -32.98 -25.10 27.34
C ALA A 778 -32.30 -24.13 28.32
N ILE A 779 -31.01 -23.80 28.15
CA ILE A 779 -30.27 -22.82 28.95
C ILE A 779 -30.96 -21.44 28.88
N GLN A 780 -31.28 -20.97 27.70
CA GLN A 780 -31.97 -19.69 27.52
C GLN A 780 -33.31 -19.64 28.28
N ARG A 781 -34.13 -20.69 28.13
CA ARG A 781 -35.46 -20.74 28.74
C ARG A 781 -35.40 -20.93 30.27
N LEU A 782 -34.50 -21.78 30.74
CA LEU A 782 -34.46 -22.20 32.13
C LEU A 782 -33.59 -21.32 33.01
N ILE A 783 -32.59 -20.67 32.46
CA ILE A 783 -31.61 -19.88 33.21
C ILE A 783 -31.60 -18.43 32.74
N GLU A 784 -31.30 -18.15 31.42
CA GLU A 784 -31.07 -16.78 30.98
C GLU A 784 -32.31 -15.88 31.10
N ASN A 785 -33.49 -16.37 30.68
CA ASN A 785 -34.72 -15.56 30.74
C ASN A 785 -35.16 -15.26 32.19
N PRO A 786 -35.21 -16.24 33.13
CA PRO A 786 -35.52 -15.95 34.52
C PRO A 786 -34.47 -15.03 35.18
N LEU A 787 -33.19 -15.26 34.89
CA LEU A 787 -32.12 -14.42 35.39
C LEU A 787 -32.25 -12.96 34.91
N ALA A 788 -32.57 -12.76 33.63
CA ALA A 788 -32.77 -11.42 33.07
C ALA A 788 -33.95 -10.71 33.74
N GLN A 789 -35.03 -11.43 34.03
CA GLN A 789 -36.17 -10.87 34.73
C GLN A 789 -35.80 -10.44 36.15
N HIS A 790 -35.16 -11.28 36.96
CA HIS A 790 -34.71 -10.96 38.32
C HIS A 790 -33.69 -9.83 38.36
N LEU A 791 -32.79 -9.70 37.33
CA LEU A 791 -31.89 -8.59 37.22
C LEU A 791 -32.61 -7.25 36.93
N LEU A 792 -33.69 -7.28 36.14
CA LEU A 792 -34.49 -6.09 35.85
C LEU A 792 -35.40 -5.69 37.05
N GLU A 793 -35.83 -6.67 37.84
CA GLU A 793 -36.60 -6.44 39.06
C GLU A 793 -35.75 -5.95 40.25
N GLY A 794 -34.40 -6.03 40.09
CA GLY A 794 -33.44 -5.60 41.09
C GLY A 794 -33.18 -6.60 42.22
N ASP A 795 -33.58 -7.86 42.03
CA ASP A 795 -33.38 -8.92 43.00
C ASP A 795 -31.87 -9.29 43.11
N PHE A 796 -31.10 -9.10 42.08
CA PHE A 796 -29.65 -9.30 42.09
C PHE A 796 -28.94 -7.99 41.72
N THR A 797 -27.89 -7.66 42.51
CA THR A 797 -27.09 -6.45 42.39
C THR A 797 -25.62 -6.79 42.26
N GLU A 798 -24.78 -5.78 41.90
CA GLU A 798 -23.34 -5.91 41.83
C GLU A 798 -22.76 -6.54 43.11
N GLY A 799 -21.86 -7.49 42.98
CA GLY A 799 -21.28 -8.26 44.09
C GLY A 799 -22.07 -9.50 44.52
N ASP A 800 -23.26 -9.75 43.96
CA ASP A 800 -24.08 -10.91 44.32
C ASP A 800 -23.61 -12.17 43.58
N THR A 801 -23.75 -13.32 44.25
CA THR A 801 -23.61 -14.66 43.64
C THR A 801 -25.01 -15.27 43.45
N VAL A 802 -25.37 -15.53 42.21
CA VAL A 802 -26.64 -16.21 41.86
C VAL A 802 -26.41 -17.72 41.89
N LEU A 803 -27.13 -18.39 42.73
CA LEU A 803 -27.17 -19.85 42.81
C LEU A 803 -28.38 -20.37 41.99
N VAL A 804 -28.08 -21.14 40.97
CA VAL A 804 -29.08 -21.87 40.15
C VAL A 804 -29.27 -23.27 40.78
N ASP A 805 -30.40 -23.50 41.41
CA ASP A 805 -30.71 -24.76 42.10
C ASP A 805 -31.98 -25.40 41.54
N ALA A 806 -32.20 -26.67 41.89
CA ALA A 806 -33.40 -27.43 41.52
C ALA A 806 -34.31 -27.65 42.73
N GLN A 807 -35.57 -27.20 42.67
CA GLN A 807 -36.59 -27.43 43.69
C GLN A 807 -37.84 -27.98 43.02
N ASN A 808 -38.31 -29.11 43.52
CA ASN A 808 -39.51 -29.81 42.98
C ASN A 808 -39.50 -30.11 41.48
N GLY A 809 -38.31 -30.27 40.88
CA GLY A 809 -38.18 -30.52 39.43
C GLY A 809 -38.16 -29.26 38.59
N GLU A 810 -38.13 -28.05 39.18
CA GLU A 810 -38.01 -26.77 38.48
C GLU A 810 -36.74 -26.05 38.89
N ILE A 811 -36.17 -25.23 37.97
CA ILE A 811 -34.99 -24.41 38.24
C ILE A 811 -35.42 -23.15 38.98
N VAL A 812 -34.75 -22.87 40.10
CA VAL A 812 -34.98 -21.69 40.96
C VAL A 812 -33.66 -20.89 41.08
N LEU A 813 -33.75 -19.59 40.91
CA LEU A 813 -32.62 -18.69 41.08
C LEU A 813 -32.67 -18.04 42.47
N THR A 814 -31.59 -18.18 43.24
CA THR A 814 -31.51 -17.62 44.60
C THR A 814 -30.16 -16.94 44.84
N LYS A 815 -30.12 -16.01 45.80
CA LYS A 815 -28.81 -15.46 46.25
C LYS A 815 -28.08 -16.53 47.06
N ALA A 816 -26.86 -16.85 46.67
CA ALA A 816 -26.01 -17.70 47.50
C ALA A 816 -25.69 -16.99 48.80
N LYS A 817 -25.90 -17.68 49.92
CA LYS A 817 -25.50 -17.15 51.22
C LYS A 817 -23.98 -17.02 51.26
N ALA A 818 -23.47 -15.81 51.50
CA ALA A 818 -22.05 -15.58 51.63
C ALA A 818 -21.39 -16.62 52.55
N LYS A 819 -20.51 -17.47 52.03
CA LYS A 819 -19.61 -18.27 52.84
C LYS A 819 -18.77 -17.31 53.67
N LYS A 820 -18.99 -17.23 55.00
CA LYS A 820 -18.10 -16.52 55.93
C LYS A 820 -16.69 -17.03 55.66
N ALA A 821 -15.85 -16.13 55.17
CA ALA A 821 -14.42 -16.37 55.05
C ALA A 821 -13.90 -16.85 56.41
N ALA A 822 -13.46 -18.09 56.48
CA ALA A 822 -12.72 -18.60 57.65
C ALA A 822 -11.49 -17.74 57.76
N LYS A 823 -11.45 -16.89 58.81
CA LYS A 823 -10.21 -16.24 59.25
C LYS A 823 -9.17 -17.32 59.53
N THR A 824 -8.24 -17.48 58.65
CA THR A 824 -6.99 -18.20 58.97
C THR A 824 -6.12 -17.21 59.77
N GLU A 825 -6.20 -17.33 61.09
CA GLU A 825 -5.14 -16.87 61.96
C GLU A 825 -3.91 -17.73 61.71
N ARG A 826 -2.89 -17.14 61.10
CA ARG A 826 -1.49 -17.21 61.51
C ARG A 826 -0.59 -16.36 60.62
#